data_ef3fe89602a5dbb29bf13775e12f8e6b
#
_entry.id   ef3fe89602a5dbb29bf13775e12f8e6b
#
_cell.length_a   1.000
_cell.length_b   1.000
_cell.length_c   1.000
_cell.angle_alpha   90.00
_cell.angle_beta   90.00
_cell.angle_gamma   90.00
#
_symmetry.space_group_name_H-M   'P 1'
#
loop_
_entity.id
_entity.type
_entity.pdbx_description
1 polymer ?
#
loop_
_entity_poly.entity_id
_entity_poly.type
_entity_poly.pdbx_seq_one_letter_code
_entity_poly.pdbx_strand_id
1 'polypeptide(L)'
;MKKQQYLIKKAVTLFAAIILALHSFANNEKPGFIIGKVTEVVDGKIVPIPFANVSIKGTANGSTTDFDGNYKITVSEGVYEIVASFVGYETVTKTGVAVTAGETTTIDFTVQSLAQQLKETKVSAQKVTHTENAVLTEMKRSTAVVSGISSQQIAKSQDRDASEVIKRVPGVTIMNDRFVMVRGLSERYNTVYLNNVTTPSTESDVKSFSFDMIPSAMIDRILIYKSPAPEISGEFGGGVIKVFTKNTPDENMVSAGYSASFRQGTTFNDFYTNPGSKTDWLGFDNGSRSLPNGFPANVRDISNSNDMDQLTAAGRSLSNNWSTVNSKAAPDERFNFTFARKFDIKKVHVGHITSANYSNTNQYFVSRRTDYNTYNPQTGYSDTIFDYNDSRYTKNVRIGVLHNWSFNFLNHKIEFKNIFNQAGTNQSTLRDGKNFEEGELRKEYSYYYMNRSIYTGQLSGEHKLFEDKTKIDWTLAYSKAKKEEPDWRRVRTAKDINAPASDPYQTYVPFGATPFFLGRLYFDLYEELMTGTANIEQKLHIGKFEPKVTAGIYLERKWRQFSARNLGYASANVFQFDNTLRDLPVEQLFNDTNINATTGLKIDEDTRKSDTYTAQNDLIAYYLALDIPFAKWLNLHTGARVENNRQRLESHTVTGNPVNVDNHIIRLLPSANLTANISEKMLVRAGFGITLNRPEFRELAPYAFYDFNFNSVNYGNDSLQTPSIYNYDARWEYYPGNGEIISVGAFYKNFINPIETYFVPGTGSGGTRNYTYRNAPSSTSTGIELEVRKSFSALKSRFMKNLGVVLNATYIWSKVNLGDKAQGQSENRPMMGQSPYIINSGLYYQNDSIGLQVNLLYNVIGERIVIVGSYGTPDVYEMPRNTLDLTVTKRLWKRLDVKFGIQDILNQPYLLVQDANEDGKITRNNDQQMQSYRRGSYYTLGLNYRF
;
A
#
# COMPACT_ATOMS: atom_id res chain seq x y z
N MET A 1 19.04 31.00 -5.40
CA MET A 1 18.08 31.19 -6.51
C MET A 1 18.73 31.26 -7.89
N LYS A 2 19.71 32.12 -8.19
CA LYS A 2 20.33 32.23 -9.55
C LYS A 2 21.03 30.94 -10.04
N LYS A 3 21.72 30.19 -9.16
CA LYS A 3 22.35 28.89 -9.51
C LYS A 3 21.32 27.78 -9.81
N GLN A 4 20.18 27.78 -9.15
CA GLN A 4 19.09 26.83 -9.39
C GLN A 4 18.39 27.06 -10.74
N GLN A 5 18.15 28.33 -11.11
CA GLN A 5 17.61 28.67 -12.42
C GLN A 5 18.54 28.28 -13.56
N TYR A 6 19.85 28.34 -13.32
CA TYR A 6 20.86 27.96 -14.32
C TYR A 6 20.92 26.44 -14.55
N LEU A 7 20.78 25.63 -13.49
CA LEU A 7 20.70 24.17 -13.57
C LEU A 7 19.40 23.68 -14.23
N ILE A 8 18.27 24.32 -13.91
CA ILE A 8 16.98 24.03 -14.54
C ILE A 8 17.04 24.40 -16.03
N LYS A 9 17.61 25.55 -16.40
CA LYS A 9 17.82 25.94 -17.81
C LYS A 9 18.71 24.93 -18.54
N LYS A 10 19.81 24.47 -17.96
CA LYS A 10 20.66 23.44 -18.55
C LYS A 10 19.97 22.08 -18.66
N ALA A 11 19.20 21.68 -17.68
CA ALA A 11 18.41 20.44 -17.74
C ALA A 11 17.32 20.51 -18.83
N VAL A 12 16.64 21.65 -18.94
CA VAL A 12 15.65 21.90 -20.01
C VAL A 12 16.31 21.95 -21.41
N THR A 13 17.47 22.55 -21.51
CA THR A 13 18.23 22.62 -22.80
C THR A 13 18.77 21.25 -23.18
N LEU A 14 19.28 20.47 -22.25
CA LEU A 14 19.69 19.08 -22.46
C LEU A 14 18.50 18.20 -22.85
N PHE A 15 17.34 18.41 -22.21
CA PHE A 15 16.09 17.74 -22.52
C PHE A 15 15.57 18.08 -23.93
N ALA A 16 15.62 19.36 -24.32
CA ALA A 16 15.25 19.78 -25.66
C ALA A 16 16.21 19.20 -26.70
N ALA A 17 17.51 19.12 -26.41
CA ALA A 17 18.50 18.48 -27.27
C ALA A 17 18.30 16.97 -27.42
N ILE A 18 17.92 16.29 -26.34
CA ILE A 18 17.59 14.86 -26.37
C ILE A 18 16.30 14.61 -27.18
N ILE A 19 15.28 15.46 -27.04
CA ILE A 19 14.05 15.37 -27.85
C ILE A 19 14.36 15.59 -29.33
N LEU A 20 15.21 16.59 -29.68
CA LEU A 20 15.63 16.86 -31.05
C LEU A 20 16.47 15.70 -31.61
N ALA A 21 17.38 15.14 -30.84
CA ALA A 21 18.18 13.98 -31.25
C ALA A 21 17.29 12.71 -31.44
N LEU A 22 16.24 12.53 -30.65
CA LEU A 22 15.29 11.42 -30.81
C LEU A 22 14.42 11.56 -32.07
N HIS A 23 14.21 12.77 -32.57
CA HIS A 23 13.49 13.00 -33.83
C HIS A 23 14.34 12.65 -35.07
N SER A 24 15.67 12.68 -34.94
CA SER A 24 16.60 12.42 -36.08
C SER A 24 16.75 10.93 -36.44
N PHE A 25 16.22 10.01 -35.58
CA PHE A 25 16.30 8.57 -35.81
C PHE A 25 14.97 7.93 -36.23
N ALA A 26 13.95 8.72 -36.55
CA ALA A 26 12.71 8.21 -37.09
C ALA A 26 12.88 7.81 -38.56
N ASN A 27 13.10 6.51 -38.81
CA ASN A 27 12.87 5.97 -40.13
C ASN A 27 11.40 6.18 -40.49
N ASN A 28 11.14 6.86 -41.58
CA ASN A 28 9.83 7.27 -42.10
C ASN A 28 9.10 6.11 -42.82
N GLU A 29 9.12 4.90 -42.30
CA GLU A 29 8.24 3.82 -42.74
C GLU A 29 6.83 4.09 -42.21
N LYS A 30 5.91 4.39 -43.10
CA LYS A 30 4.48 4.51 -42.73
C LYS A 30 3.97 3.13 -42.32
N PRO A 31 3.48 2.92 -41.09
CA PRO A 31 2.94 1.62 -40.69
C PRO A 31 1.66 1.34 -41.48
N GLY A 32 1.46 0.09 -41.89
CA GLY A 32 0.20 -0.41 -42.38
C GLY A 32 -0.71 -0.86 -41.25
N PHE A 33 -1.97 -1.11 -41.52
CA PHE A 33 -2.94 -1.55 -40.55
C PHE A 33 -3.63 -2.83 -41.01
N ILE A 34 -3.81 -3.77 -40.10
CA ILE A 34 -4.71 -4.89 -40.29
C ILE A 34 -5.94 -4.65 -39.40
N ILE A 35 -7.10 -4.56 -40.01
CA ILE A 35 -8.37 -4.41 -39.30
C ILE A 35 -9.31 -5.57 -39.71
N GLY A 36 -10.35 -5.79 -38.95
CA GLY A 36 -11.37 -6.79 -39.30
C GLY A 36 -12.26 -7.09 -38.12
N LYS A 37 -13.09 -8.09 -38.31
CA LYS A 37 -14.07 -8.53 -37.35
C LYS A 37 -13.91 -10.01 -37.05
N VAL A 38 -14.06 -10.38 -35.78
CA VAL A 38 -14.19 -11.79 -35.38
C VAL A 38 -15.65 -12.07 -35.04
N THR A 39 -16.22 -13.05 -35.71
CA THR A 39 -17.65 -13.38 -35.62
C THR A 39 -17.83 -14.89 -35.49
N GLU A 40 -19.02 -15.32 -35.03
CA GLU A 40 -19.53 -16.70 -35.15
C GLU A 40 -20.88 -16.71 -35.84
N VAL A 41 -21.28 -17.88 -36.31
CA VAL A 41 -22.62 -18.09 -36.87
C VAL A 41 -23.40 -18.94 -35.87
N VAL A 42 -24.44 -18.35 -35.24
CA VAL A 42 -25.37 -19.02 -34.33
C VAL A 42 -26.77 -18.97 -34.94
N ASP A 43 -27.37 -20.11 -35.18
CA ASP A 43 -28.71 -20.22 -35.80
C ASP A 43 -28.86 -19.39 -37.09
N GLY A 44 -27.85 -19.39 -37.95
CA GLY A 44 -27.83 -18.67 -39.23
C GLY A 44 -27.63 -17.14 -39.08
N LYS A 45 -27.40 -16.61 -37.89
CA LYS A 45 -27.10 -15.19 -37.64
C LYS A 45 -25.64 -15.00 -37.33
N ILE A 46 -25.04 -13.94 -37.89
CA ILE A 46 -23.67 -13.55 -37.59
C ILE A 46 -23.65 -12.76 -36.28
N VAL A 47 -22.96 -13.31 -35.29
CA VAL A 47 -22.79 -12.73 -33.94
C VAL A 47 -21.34 -12.32 -33.74
N PRO A 48 -21.04 -11.10 -33.33
CA PRO A 48 -19.69 -10.69 -33.05
C PRO A 48 -19.11 -11.41 -31.81
N ILE A 49 -17.85 -11.75 -31.83
CA ILE A 49 -17.13 -12.29 -30.66
C ILE A 49 -16.28 -11.21 -30.02
N PRO A 50 -16.70 -10.65 -28.89
CA PRO A 50 -15.93 -9.71 -28.15
C PRO A 50 -14.76 -10.39 -27.45
N PHE A 51 -13.63 -9.67 -27.38
CA PHE A 51 -12.41 -10.09 -26.67
C PHE A 51 -11.72 -11.32 -27.23
N ALA A 52 -11.98 -11.66 -28.50
CA ALA A 52 -11.14 -12.62 -29.20
C ALA A 52 -9.73 -12.02 -29.37
N ASN A 53 -8.71 -12.85 -29.14
CA ASN A 53 -7.35 -12.44 -29.38
C ASN A 53 -7.00 -12.61 -30.86
N VAL A 54 -6.56 -11.54 -31.51
CA VAL A 54 -6.05 -11.58 -32.88
C VAL A 54 -4.61 -11.15 -32.85
N SER A 55 -3.69 -12.03 -33.26
CA SER A 55 -2.25 -11.80 -33.18
C SER A 55 -1.54 -12.22 -34.45
N ILE A 56 -0.37 -11.64 -34.70
CA ILE A 56 0.54 -12.08 -35.73
C ILE A 56 1.32 -13.28 -35.20
N LYS A 57 1.21 -14.39 -35.91
CA LYS A 57 1.87 -15.65 -35.54
C LYS A 57 3.38 -15.47 -35.36
N GLY A 58 3.90 -15.92 -34.21
CA GLY A 58 5.34 -15.84 -33.90
C GLY A 58 5.80 -14.46 -33.42
N THR A 59 4.89 -13.51 -33.19
CA THR A 59 5.22 -12.18 -32.64
C THR A 59 4.35 -11.86 -31.43
N ALA A 60 4.76 -10.85 -30.65
CA ALA A 60 3.96 -10.30 -29.57
C ALA A 60 2.98 -9.20 -30.05
N ASN A 61 2.85 -8.99 -31.37
CA ASN A 61 2.00 -7.95 -31.93
C ASN A 61 0.60 -8.53 -32.21
N GLY A 62 -0.39 -7.96 -31.52
CA GLY A 62 -1.78 -8.41 -31.63
C GLY A 62 -2.74 -7.38 -31.03
N SER A 63 -4.02 -7.68 -31.11
CA SER A 63 -5.12 -6.90 -30.56
C SER A 63 -6.22 -7.83 -30.07
N THR A 64 -6.99 -7.41 -29.10
CA THR A 64 -8.25 -8.06 -28.73
C THR A 64 -9.41 -7.34 -29.42
N THR A 65 -10.45 -8.10 -29.80
CA THR A 65 -11.65 -7.51 -30.38
C THR A 65 -12.44 -6.69 -29.37
N ASP A 66 -13.11 -5.65 -29.85
CA ASP A 66 -14.06 -4.85 -29.08
C ASP A 66 -15.39 -5.59 -28.86
N PHE A 67 -16.40 -4.92 -28.28
CA PHE A 67 -17.73 -5.50 -28.06
C PHE A 67 -18.49 -5.85 -29.34
N ASP A 68 -18.14 -5.19 -30.44
CA ASP A 68 -18.71 -5.42 -31.77
C ASP A 68 -17.86 -6.41 -32.58
N GLY A 69 -16.86 -7.04 -31.95
CA GLY A 69 -15.97 -8.01 -32.57
C GLY A 69 -14.86 -7.41 -33.42
N ASN A 70 -14.69 -6.08 -33.49
CA ASN A 70 -13.70 -5.45 -34.36
C ASN A 70 -12.34 -5.44 -33.69
N TYR A 71 -11.28 -5.57 -34.50
CA TYR A 71 -9.88 -5.48 -34.02
C TYR A 71 -9.04 -4.61 -34.97
N LYS A 72 -7.91 -4.14 -34.46
CA LYS A 72 -6.93 -3.39 -35.23
C LYS A 72 -5.51 -3.68 -34.75
N ILE A 73 -4.65 -4.10 -35.69
CA ILE A 73 -3.22 -4.35 -35.47
C ILE A 73 -2.41 -3.39 -36.33
N THR A 74 -1.43 -2.74 -35.75
CA THR A 74 -0.50 -1.87 -36.47
C THR A 74 0.79 -2.64 -36.77
N VAL A 75 1.19 -2.69 -38.03
CA VAL A 75 2.34 -3.47 -38.51
C VAL A 75 3.17 -2.70 -39.52
N SER A 76 4.40 -3.07 -39.72
CA SER A 76 5.23 -2.58 -40.84
C SER A 76 4.76 -3.25 -42.13
N GLU A 77 5.20 -2.74 -43.29
CA GLU A 77 4.99 -3.42 -44.56
C GLU A 77 5.55 -4.83 -44.53
N GLY A 78 4.80 -5.80 -45.04
CA GLY A 78 5.20 -7.20 -45.02
C GLY A 78 4.07 -8.19 -45.26
N VAL A 79 4.40 -9.48 -45.28
CA VAL A 79 3.43 -10.58 -45.39
C VAL A 79 3.36 -11.32 -44.06
N TYR A 80 2.15 -11.47 -43.55
CA TYR A 80 1.91 -11.98 -42.19
C TYR A 80 1.00 -13.20 -42.16
N GLU A 81 1.14 -13.98 -41.11
CA GLU A 81 0.14 -14.98 -40.68
C GLU A 81 -0.62 -14.43 -39.50
N ILE A 82 -1.93 -14.30 -39.60
CA ILE A 82 -2.79 -13.74 -38.55
C ILE A 82 -3.60 -14.86 -37.91
N VAL A 83 -3.58 -14.91 -36.60
CA VAL A 83 -4.26 -15.92 -35.80
C VAL A 83 -5.35 -15.26 -34.97
N ALA A 84 -6.60 -15.73 -35.14
CA ALA A 84 -7.71 -15.35 -34.26
C ALA A 84 -8.04 -16.52 -33.34
N SER A 85 -8.11 -16.27 -32.05
CA SER A 85 -8.41 -17.28 -31.03
C SER A 85 -9.32 -16.70 -29.94
N PHE A 86 -10.24 -17.51 -29.45
CA PHE A 86 -11.12 -17.18 -28.34
C PHE A 86 -11.41 -18.43 -27.51
N VAL A 87 -11.64 -18.27 -26.23
CA VAL A 87 -11.88 -19.38 -25.30
C VAL A 87 -13.18 -20.09 -25.67
N GLY A 88 -13.10 -21.38 -25.98
CA GLY A 88 -14.24 -22.19 -26.40
C GLY A 88 -14.52 -22.17 -27.91
N TYR A 89 -13.64 -21.60 -28.72
CA TYR A 89 -13.73 -21.54 -30.16
C TYR A 89 -12.51 -22.12 -30.86
N GLU A 90 -12.71 -22.56 -32.11
CA GLU A 90 -11.61 -23.00 -32.96
C GLU A 90 -10.65 -21.83 -33.29
N THR A 91 -9.37 -22.06 -33.20
CA THR A 91 -8.36 -21.06 -33.59
C THR A 91 -8.26 -21.02 -35.11
N VAL A 92 -8.56 -19.88 -35.71
CA VAL A 92 -8.50 -19.68 -37.16
C VAL A 92 -7.23 -18.89 -37.52
N THR A 93 -6.47 -19.42 -38.48
CA THR A 93 -5.25 -18.77 -38.98
C THR A 93 -5.44 -18.39 -40.45
N LYS A 94 -5.14 -17.15 -40.79
CA LYS A 94 -5.04 -16.69 -42.18
C LYS A 94 -3.60 -16.41 -42.55
N THR A 95 -3.09 -17.07 -43.55
CA THR A 95 -1.72 -16.93 -44.04
C THR A 95 -1.64 -16.04 -45.28
N GLY A 96 -0.47 -15.48 -45.55
CA GLY A 96 -0.24 -14.68 -46.75
C GLY A 96 -0.90 -13.29 -46.76
N VAL A 97 -1.19 -12.75 -45.59
CA VAL A 97 -1.76 -11.39 -45.44
C VAL A 97 -0.72 -10.34 -45.77
N ALA A 98 -0.81 -9.76 -46.98
CA ALA A 98 0.09 -8.68 -47.41
C ALA A 98 -0.40 -7.35 -46.87
N VAL A 99 0.49 -6.57 -46.29
CA VAL A 99 0.24 -5.23 -45.78
C VAL A 99 1.21 -4.26 -46.43
N THR A 100 0.69 -3.23 -47.06
CA THR A 100 1.47 -2.14 -47.69
C THR A 100 1.62 -0.97 -46.74
N ALA A 101 2.71 -0.28 -46.80
CA ALA A 101 2.99 0.89 -45.95
C ALA A 101 1.91 1.99 -46.11
N GLY A 102 1.30 2.38 -45.01
CA GLY A 102 0.26 3.41 -44.97
C GLY A 102 -1.13 2.98 -45.40
N GLU A 103 -1.34 1.73 -45.83
CA GLU A 103 -2.63 1.18 -46.22
C GLU A 103 -3.28 0.33 -45.10
N THR A 104 -4.59 0.06 -45.28
CA THR A 104 -5.36 -0.77 -44.32
C THR A 104 -5.83 -2.03 -45.03
N THR A 105 -5.37 -3.18 -44.53
CA THR A 105 -5.82 -4.49 -45.01
C THR A 105 -6.94 -4.99 -44.10
N THR A 106 -8.10 -5.34 -44.68
CA THR A 106 -9.21 -5.88 -43.88
C THR A 106 -9.24 -7.39 -43.91
N ILE A 107 -9.23 -8.02 -42.74
CA ILE A 107 -9.23 -9.47 -42.55
C ILE A 107 -10.29 -9.83 -41.53
N ASP A 108 -11.39 -10.40 -41.91
CA ASP A 108 -12.43 -10.89 -41.01
C ASP A 108 -12.22 -12.36 -40.66
N PHE A 109 -12.56 -12.75 -39.45
CA PHE A 109 -12.52 -14.12 -38.99
C PHE A 109 -13.92 -14.59 -38.60
N THR A 110 -14.30 -15.74 -39.11
CA THR A 110 -15.46 -16.48 -38.58
C THR A 110 -14.92 -17.69 -37.83
N VAL A 111 -15.13 -17.70 -36.53
CA VAL A 111 -14.71 -18.79 -35.65
C VAL A 111 -15.93 -19.65 -35.29
N GLN A 112 -15.71 -20.94 -35.12
CA GLN A 112 -16.77 -21.88 -34.76
C GLN A 112 -16.64 -22.26 -33.29
N SER A 113 -17.76 -22.29 -32.57
CA SER A 113 -17.78 -22.79 -31.22
C SER A 113 -17.42 -24.27 -31.17
N LEU A 114 -16.45 -24.65 -30.34
CA LEU A 114 -16.04 -26.06 -30.16
C LEU A 114 -17.14 -26.93 -29.53
N ALA A 115 -18.24 -26.35 -29.09
CA ALA A 115 -19.40 -27.07 -28.58
C ALA A 115 -20.15 -27.84 -29.71
N GLN A 116 -19.90 -27.53 -30.99
CA GLN A 116 -20.48 -28.25 -32.13
C GLN A 116 -19.64 -29.36 -32.76
N GLN A 117 -18.37 -29.48 -32.37
CA GLN A 117 -17.47 -30.54 -32.82
C GLN A 117 -16.92 -31.34 -31.62
N LEU A 118 -17.69 -32.32 -31.17
CA LEU A 118 -17.21 -33.37 -30.32
C LEU A 118 -16.36 -34.37 -31.14
N LYS A 119 -15.06 -34.16 -31.21
CA LYS A 119 -13.99 -35.20 -31.07
C LYS A 119 -12.61 -34.55 -31.02
N GLU A 120 -12.04 -34.62 -29.81
CA GLU A 120 -10.62 -34.59 -29.46
C GLU A 120 -9.68 -33.52 -30.05
N THR A 121 -9.58 -32.41 -29.40
CA THR A 121 -8.33 -31.81 -28.79
C THR A 121 -8.69 -30.48 -28.11
N LYS A 122 -8.90 -30.48 -26.80
CA LYS A 122 -9.06 -29.24 -26.03
C LYS A 122 -7.72 -28.51 -25.99
N VAL A 123 -7.54 -27.49 -26.83
CA VAL A 123 -6.48 -26.50 -26.61
C VAL A 123 -6.99 -25.56 -25.49
N SER A 124 -6.47 -25.72 -24.31
CA SER A 124 -6.75 -24.85 -23.18
C SER A 124 -6.08 -23.50 -23.44
N ALA A 125 -6.83 -22.55 -23.96
CA ALA A 125 -6.35 -21.17 -24.09
C ALA A 125 -6.23 -20.53 -22.71
N GLN A 126 -5.04 -20.01 -22.40
CA GLN A 126 -4.75 -19.35 -21.12
C GLN A 126 -5.43 -17.99 -21.05
N LYS A 127 -6.19 -17.73 -19.95
CA LYS A 127 -6.87 -16.47 -19.74
C LYS A 127 -5.85 -15.35 -19.50
N VAL A 128 -5.80 -14.36 -20.38
CA VAL A 128 -5.00 -13.14 -20.17
C VAL A 128 -5.66 -12.31 -19.07
N THR A 129 -4.89 -11.88 -18.06
CA THR A 129 -5.40 -11.14 -16.88
C THR A 129 -4.78 -9.77 -16.70
N HIS A 130 -3.61 -9.52 -17.30
CA HIS A 130 -2.75 -8.38 -17.03
C HIS A 130 -3.06 -7.12 -17.87
N THR A 131 -3.95 -7.22 -18.86
CA THR A 131 -4.32 -6.10 -19.73
C THR A 131 -5.44 -5.24 -19.16
N GLU A 132 -5.55 -3.98 -19.60
CA GLU A 132 -6.65 -3.09 -19.21
C GLU A 132 -8.02 -3.69 -19.58
N ASN A 133 -8.13 -4.26 -20.77
CA ASN A 133 -9.37 -4.92 -21.23
C ASN A 133 -9.75 -6.12 -20.38
N ALA A 134 -8.76 -6.93 -19.96
CA ALA A 134 -9.01 -8.08 -19.12
C ALA A 134 -9.56 -7.67 -17.74
N VAL A 135 -8.99 -6.63 -17.13
CA VAL A 135 -9.46 -6.09 -15.85
C VAL A 135 -10.86 -5.48 -15.99
N LEU A 136 -11.13 -4.69 -17.03
CA LEU A 136 -12.46 -4.14 -17.27
C LEU A 136 -13.51 -5.24 -17.54
N THR A 137 -13.13 -6.31 -18.25
CA THR A 137 -14.00 -7.47 -18.46
C THR A 137 -14.28 -8.20 -17.13
N GLU A 138 -13.27 -8.33 -16.27
CA GLU A 138 -13.45 -8.92 -14.95
C GLU A 138 -14.36 -8.05 -14.07
N MET A 139 -14.22 -6.71 -14.11
CA MET A 139 -15.12 -5.76 -13.46
C MET A 139 -16.55 -5.87 -13.99
N LYS A 140 -16.72 -5.89 -15.32
CA LYS A 140 -18.05 -6.01 -15.96
C LYS A 140 -18.77 -7.31 -15.61
N ARG A 141 -18.04 -8.42 -15.48
CA ARG A 141 -18.57 -9.74 -15.12
C ARG A 141 -18.75 -9.97 -13.63
N SER A 142 -18.17 -9.12 -12.80
CA SER A 142 -18.32 -9.24 -11.36
C SER A 142 -19.78 -9.08 -10.94
N THR A 143 -20.20 -9.82 -9.95
CA THR A 143 -21.51 -9.67 -9.31
C THR A 143 -21.53 -8.53 -8.30
N ALA A 144 -20.37 -8.20 -7.73
CA ALA A 144 -20.17 -7.10 -6.78
C ALA A 144 -19.67 -5.83 -7.47
N VAL A 145 -19.76 -4.69 -6.80
CA VAL A 145 -19.13 -3.43 -7.23
C VAL A 145 -17.61 -3.54 -7.06
N VAL A 146 -16.89 -3.50 -8.19
CA VAL A 146 -15.43 -3.68 -8.24
C VAL A 146 -14.77 -2.55 -9.02
N SER A 147 -13.61 -2.12 -8.57
CA SER A 147 -12.68 -1.25 -9.32
C SER A 147 -11.32 -1.94 -9.41
N GLY A 148 -10.54 -1.68 -10.45
CA GLY A 148 -9.26 -2.37 -10.58
C GLY A 148 -8.24 -1.64 -11.47
N ILE A 149 -6.99 -2.11 -11.38
CA ILE A 149 -5.86 -1.64 -12.18
C ILE A 149 -5.03 -2.84 -12.66
N SER A 150 -4.62 -2.82 -13.92
CA SER A 150 -3.82 -3.87 -14.56
C SER A 150 -2.34 -3.56 -14.53
N SER A 151 -1.48 -4.60 -14.70
CA SER A 151 -0.03 -4.38 -14.85
C SER A 151 0.31 -3.58 -16.12
N GLN A 152 -0.48 -3.68 -17.18
CA GLN A 152 -0.34 -2.84 -18.36
C GLN A 152 -0.50 -1.34 -18.00
N GLN A 153 -1.44 -1.01 -17.15
CA GLN A 153 -1.67 0.36 -16.67
C GLN A 153 -0.57 0.80 -15.68
N ILE A 154 -0.13 -0.11 -14.80
CA ILE A 154 0.97 0.11 -13.86
C ILE A 154 2.27 0.44 -14.60
N ALA A 155 2.57 -0.26 -15.69
CA ALA A 155 3.77 -0.03 -16.49
C ALA A 155 3.83 1.38 -17.12
N LYS A 156 2.67 2.05 -17.30
CA LYS A 156 2.57 3.42 -17.82
C LYS A 156 3.02 4.48 -16.80
N SER A 157 3.10 4.13 -15.52
CA SER A 157 3.49 5.03 -14.42
C SER A 157 4.92 4.76 -13.94
N GLN A 158 5.40 5.52 -12.96
CA GLN A 158 6.68 5.30 -12.27
C GLN A 158 6.50 4.69 -10.89
N ASP A 159 5.33 4.11 -10.63
CA ASP A 159 5.00 3.55 -9.33
C ASP A 159 5.99 2.45 -8.93
N ARG A 160 6.49 2.57 -7.71
CA ARG A 160 7.57 1.71 -7.18
C ARG A 160 7.05 0.44 -6.57
N ASP A 161 5.92 0.57 -5.90
CA ASP A 161 5.31 -0.48 -5.09
C ASP A 161 3.78 -0.41 -5.16
N ALA A 162 3.12 -1.35 -4.53
CA ALA A 162 1.67 -1.46 -4.54
C ALA A 162 0.98 -0.24 -3.93
N SER A 163 1.62 0.48 -3.00
CA SER A 163 1.03 1.68 -2.39
C SER A 163 0.91 2.83 -3.39
N GLU A 164 1.92 3.04 -4.22
CA GLU A 164 1.88 4.05 -5.27
C GLU A 164 0.90 3.68 -6.40
N VAL A 165 0.81 2.38 -6.72
CA VAL A 165 -0.10 1.85 -7.74
C VAL A 165 -1.56 2.05 -7.36
N ILE A 166 -1.94 1.65 -6.14
CA ILE A 166 -3.34 1.54 -5.73
C ILE A 166 -4.03 2.90 -5.58
N LYS A 167 -3.30 3.97 -5.29
CA LYS A 167 -3.84 5.33 -5.23
C LYS A 167 -4.45 5.82 -6.55
N ARG A 168 -4.20 5.11 -7.66
CA ARG A 168 -4.78 5.40 -8.99
C ARG A 168 -6.15 4.78 -9.19
N VAL A 169 -6.60 3.93 -8.26
CA VAL A 169 -7.94 3.32 -8.31
C VAL A 169 -8.97 4.29 -7.73
N PRO A 170 -10.19 4.37 -8.32
CA PRO A 170 -11.25 5.26 -7.83
C PRO A 170 -11.55 5.09 -6.34
N GLY A 171 -11.67 6.22 -5.60
CA GLY A 171 -12.01 6.22 -4.19
C GLY A 171 -10.92 5.68 -3.26
N VAL A 172 -9.67 5.62 -3.72
CA VAL A 172 -8.55 5.13 -2.94
C VAL A 172 -7.55 6.24 -2.66
N THR A 173 -7.08 6.29 -1.41
CA THR A 173 -6.00 7.15 -0.94
C THR A 173 -4.97 6.35 -0.15
N ILE A 174 -3.83 6.97 0.11
CA ILE A 174 -2.75 6.36 0.88
C ILE A 174 -2.44 7.26 2.10
N MET A 175 -2.23 6.63 3.24
CA MET A 175 -1.74 7.26 4.45
C MET A 175 -0.33 6.76 4.76
N ASN A 176 0.54 7.68 5.20
CA ASN A 176 1.95 7.39 5.54
C ASN A 176 2.73 6.65 4.43
N ASP A 177 2.40 6.88 3.15
CA ASP A 177 2.99 6.27 1.95
C ASP A 177 2.86 4.73 1.86
N ARG A 178 2.08 4.08 2.72
CA ARG A 178 2.00 2.61 2.78
C ARG A 178 0.64 2.02 3.11
N PHE A 179 -0.27 2.77 3.75
CA PHE A 179 -1.57 2.25 4.17
C PHE A 179 -2.68 2.71 3.25
N VAL A 180 -3.48 1.76 2.81
CA VAL A 180 -4.56 2.02 1.85
C VAL A 180 -5.84 2.37 2.58
N MET A 181 -6.47 3.44 2.14
CA MET A 181 -7.79 3.89 2.56
C MET A 181 -8.75 3.81 1.38
N VAL A 182 -9.88 3.13 1.54
CA VAL A 182 -10.91 2.99 0.51
C VAL A 182 -12.14 3.77 0.94
N ARG A 183 -12.68 4.60 0.02
CA ARG A 183 -13.85 5.46 0.29
C ARG A 183 -13.67 6.35 1.53
N GLY A 184 -12.43 6.83 1.72
CA GLY A 184 -12.08 7.68 2.85
C GLY A 184 -12.09 7.00 4.22
N LEU A 185 -12.42 5.72 4.30
CA LEU A 185 -12.34 4.97 5.55
C LEU A 185 -10.90 4.61 5.86
N SER A 186 -10.53 4.73 7.14
CA SER A 186 -9.16 4.44 7.59
C SER A 186 -8.74 3.01 7.23
N GLU A 187 -7.45 2.78 7.23
CA GLU A 187 -6.81 1.52 6.85
C GLU A 187 -7.36 0.31 7.59
N ARG A 188 -7.79 0.47 8.84
CA ARG A 188 -8.36 -0.59 9.67
C ARG A 188 -9.65 -1.21 9.10
N TYR A 189 -10.35 -0.47 8.23
CA TYR A 189 -11.59 -0.91 7.59
C TYR A 189 -11.38 -1.64 6.26
N ASN A 190 -10.14 -1.98 5.89
CA ASN A 190 -9.83 -2.66 4.66
C ASN A 190 -9.17 -4.01 4.91
N THR A 191 -9.59 -5.03 4.16
CA THR A 191 -8.94 -6.35 4.17
C THR A 191 -8.13 -6.55 2.91
N VAL A 192 -6.92 -7.11 3.06
CA VAL A 192 -6.00 -7.31 1.95
C VAL A 192 -5.79 -8.80 1.71
N TYR A 193 -5.96 -9.20 0.46
CA TYR A 193 -5.65 -10.53 -0.03
C TYR A 193 -4.50 -10.48 -1.03
N LEU A 194 -3.54 -11.38 -0.87
CA LEU A 194 -2.52 -11.67 -1.85
C LEU A 194 -2.86 -13.01 -2.52
N ASN A 195 -3.21 -12.97 -3.81
CA ASN A 195 -3.65 -14.17 -4.56
C ASN A 195 -4.79 -14.95 -3.85
N ASN A 196 -5.81 -14.25 -3.35
CA ASN A 196 -7.01 -14.78 -2.67
C ASN A 196 -6.83 -15.31 -1.24
N VAL A 197 -5.69 -15.14 -0.60
CA VAL A 197 -5.51 -15.42 0.84
C VAL A 197 -5.11 -14.15 1.58
N THR A 198 -5.46 -14.05 2.86
CA THR A 198 -5.06 -12.92 3.71
C THR A 198 -3.55 -12.83 3.84
N THR A 199 -3.07 -11.63 4.09
CA THR A 199 -1.64 -11.33 4.27
C THR A 199 -1.33 -11.08 5.74
N PRO A 200 -0.16 -11.52 6.24
CA PRO A 200 0.29 -11.13 7.56
C PRO A 200 0.69 -9.66 7.58
N SER A 201 0.65 -9.04 8.76
CA SER A 201 1.03 -7.64 8.96
C SER A 201 2.38 -7.51 9.64
N THR A 202 3.20 -6.59 9.15
CA THR A 202 4.44 -6.14 9.82
C THR A 202 4.21 -4.95 10.74
N GLU A 203 2.97 -4.51 10.92
CA GLU A 203 2.67 -3.32 11.69
C GLU A 203 2.37 -3.67 13.14
N SER A 204 3.05 -2.99 14.06
CA SER A 204 2.92 -3.17 15.51
C SER A 204 1.89 -2.22 16.13
N ASP A 205 1.52 -1.17 15.41
CA ASP A 205 0.78 -0.02 15.90
C ASP A 205 -0.55 0.23 15.18
N VAL A 206 -0.75 -0.34 14.00
CA VAL A 206 -1.98 -0.14 13.21
C VAL A 206 -2.50 -1.46 12.64
N LYS A 207 -3.83 -1.55 12.49
CA LYS A 207 -4.49 -2.64 11.77
C LYS A 207 -4.41 -2.39 10.27
N SER A 208 -3.33 -2.76 9.63
CA SER A 208 -3.18 -2.60 8.19
C SER A 208 -2.10 -3.51 7.61
N PHE A 209 -2.17 -3.71 6.31
CA PHE A 209 -1.09 -4.28 5.52
C PHE A 209 -0.24 -3.15 4.91
N SER A 210 1.07 -3.31 4.94
CA SER A 210 2.03 -2.36 4.37
C SER A 210 2.21 -2.60 2.87
N PHE A 211 1.53 -1.82 2.04
CA PHE A 211 1.56 -1.97 0.58
C PHE A 211 2.91 -1.61 -0.05
N ASP A 212 3.73 -0.85 0.63
CA ASP A 212 5.11 -0.56 0.22
C ASP A 212 6.01 -1.81 0.15
N MET A 213 5.59 -2.92 0.79
CA MET A 213 6.31 -4.19 0.77
C MET A 213 6.22 -4.93 -0.57
N ILE A 214 5.22 -4.66 -1.42
CA ILE A 214 5.05 -5.37 -2.69
C ILE A 214 5.56 -4.52 -3.85
N PRO A 215 6.67 -4.89 -4.53
CA PRO A 215 7.16 -4.19 -5.71
C PRO A 215 6.13 -4.19 -6.85
N SER A 216 5.93 -3.03 -7.48
CA SER A 216 4.97 -2.89 -8.60
C SER A 216 5.25 -3.82 -9.78
N ALA A 217 6.51 -4.15 -10.02
CA ALA A 217 6.94 -5.08 -11.08
C ALA A 217 6.43 -6.51 -10.90
N MET A 218 6.07 -6.92 -9.68
CA MET A 218 5.55 -8.25 -9.36
C MET A 218 4.02 -8.35 -9.52
N ILE A 219 3.32 -7.23 -9.67
CA ILE A 219 1.86 -7.17 -9.69
C ILE A 219 1.36 -7.49 -11.10
N ASP A 220 0.39 -8.40 -11.17
CA ASP A 220 -0.42 -8.68 -12.36
C ASP A 220 -1.61 -7.73 -12.47
N ARG A 221 -2.38 -7.62 -11.39
CA ARG A 221 -3.49 -6.68 -11.25
C ARG A 221 -3.87 -6.50 -9.78
N ILE A 222 -4.58 -5.42 -9.50
CA ILE A 222 -5.23 -5.19 -8.20
C ILE A 222 -6.72 -4.97 -8.46
N LEU A 223 -7.57 -5.66 -7.69
CA LEU A 223 -9.01 -5.50 -7.68
C LEU A 223 -9.48 -5.08 -6.30
N ILE A 224 -10.41 -4.15 -6.23
CA ILE A 224 -11.00 -3.66 -4.98
C ILE A 224 -12.50 -3.90 -5.02
N TYR A 225 -12.95 -4.83 -4.20
CA TYR A 225 -14.36 -5.17 -3.99
C TYR A 225 -14.94 -4.20 -2.97
N LYS A 226 -15.93 -3.44 -3.36
CA LYS A 226 -16.50 -2.34 -2.57
C LYS A 226 -17.89 -2.66 -2.01
N SER A 227 -18.59 -3.65 -2.56
CA SER A 227 -19.85 -4.18 -2.02
C SER A 227 -19.67 -5.60 -1.49
N PRO A 228 -20.43 -6.01 -0.45
CA PRO A 228 -20.36 -7.35 0.11
C PRO A 228 -20.86 -8.42 -0.87
N ALA A 229 -20.25 -9.61 -0.77
CA ALA A 229 -20.73 -10.83 -1.41
C ALA A 229 -20.38 -12.04 -0.54
N PRO A 230 -21.11 -13.17 -0.59
CA PRO A 230 -20.90 -14.29 0.34
C PRO A 230 -19.50 -14.89 0.28
N GLU A 231 -18.87 -14.93 -0.90
CA GLU A 231 -17.54 -15.46 -1.16
C GLU A 231 -16.41 -14.53 -0.72
N ILE A 232 -16.72 -13.31 -0.32
CA ILE A 232 -15.76 -12.30 0.13
C ILE A 232 -15.74 -12.28 1.66
N SER A 233 -14.57 -11.97 2.26
CA SER A 233 -14.50 -11.77 3.72
C SER A 233 -15.57 -10.79 4.19
N GLY A 234 -16.18 -11.09 5.32
CA GLY A 234 -17.08 -10.16 6.00
C GLY A 234 -16.34 -9.01 6.69
N GLU A 235 -15.02 -9.07 6.81
CA GLU A 235 -14.24 -8.12 7.59
C GLU A 235 -13.78 -6.93 6.73
N PHE A 236 -14.69 -6.01 6.42
CA PHE A 236 -14.35 -4.72 5.80
C PHE A 236 -15.45 -3.68 5.96
N GLY A 237 -15.05 -2.41 5.97
CA GLY A 237 -15.94 -1.26 5.84
C GLY A 237 -15.67 -0.51 4.53
N GLY A 238 -14.40 -0.33 4.17
CA GLY A 238 -13.96 0.34 2.94
C GLY A 238 -14.04 -0.57 1.73
N GLY A 239 -13.27 -1.65 1.75
CA GLY A 239 -13.23 -2.62 0.68
C GLY A 239 -12.30 -3.80 0.96
N VAL A 240 -12.45 -4.84 0.13
CA VAL A 240 -11.50 -5.97 0.07
C VAL A 240 -10.58 -5.77 -1.11
N ILE A 241 -9.29 -5.64 -0.84
CA ILE A 241 -8.24 -5.37 -1.82
C ILE A 241 -7.58 -6.68 -2.18
N LYS A 242 -7.73 -7.14 -3.41
CA LYS A 242 -7.07 -8.34 -3.91
C LYS A 242 -5.89 -7.96 -4.80
N VAL A 243 -4.67 -8.24 -4.34
CA VAL A 243 -3.45 -8.09 -5.11
C VAL A 243 -3.10 -9.43 -5.74
N PHE A 244 -3.05 -9.48 -7.05
CA PHE A 244 -2.63 -10.66 -7.80
C PHE A 244 -1.21 -10.48 -8.31
N THR A 245 -0.35 -11.45 -8.06
CA THR A 245 1.02 -11.46 -8.55
C THR A 245 1.10 -12.11 -9.92
N LYS A 246 2.09 -11.74 -10.71
CA LYS A 246 2.41 -12.41 -11.98
C LYS A 246 2.64 -13.89 -11.73
N ASN A 247 2.02 -14.73 -12.54
CA ASN A 247 2.08 -16.17 -12.31
C ASN A 247 2.41 -16.96 -13.57
N THR A 248 1.64 -16.79 -14.62
CA THR A 248 1.85 -17.54 -15.86
C THR A 248 2.35 -16.59 -16.95
N PRO A 249 3.49 -16.88 -17.59
CA PRO A 249 4.00 -16.04 -18.66
C PRO A 249 3.18 -16.18 -19.94
N ASP A 250 2.96 -15.08 -20.65
CA ASP A 250 2.37 -15.10 -21.99
C ASP A 250 3.39 -15.54 -23.04
N GLU A 251 4.65 -15.17 -22.83
CA GLU A 251 5.78 -15.49 -23.70
C GLU A 251 7.03 -15.86 -22.89
N ASN A 252 7.96 -16.51 -23.55
CA ASN A 252 9.29 -16.72 -22.99
C ASN A 252 10.05 -15.39 -22.99
N MET A 253 10.47 -14.94 -21.82
CA MET A 253 11.06 -13.61 -21.65
C MET A 253 12.17 -13.63 -20.62
N VAL A 254 13.24 -12.92 -20.94
CA VAL A 254 14.22 -12.46 -19.96
C VAL A 254 14.27 -10.95 -20.04
N SER A 255 14.13 -10.27 -18.93
CA SER A 255 14.24 -8.82 -18.89
C SER A 255 15.06 -8.35 -17.71
N ALA A 256 15.85 -7.32 -17.93
CA ALA A 256 16.61 -6.63 -16.90
C ALA A 256 16.39 -5.13 -17.02
N GLY A 257 16.14 -4.48 -15.89
CA GLY A 257 15.93 -3.04 -15.83
C GLY A 257 16.77 -2.42 -14.72
N TYR A 258 17.28 -1.22 -15.00
CA TYR A 258 17.97 -0.37 -14.03
C TYR A 258 17.40 1.05 -14.11
N SER A 259 17.24 1.70 -12.96
CA SER A 259 16.90 3.11 -12.94
C SER A 259 17.63 3.83 -11.82
N ALA A 260 18.04 5.05 -12.12
CA ALA A 260 18.61 5.97 -11.16
C ALA A 260 17.72 7.21 -11.02
N SER A 261 17.60 7.74 -9.79
CA SER A 261 16.81 8.93 -9.55
C SER A 261 17.61 9.99 -8.78
N PHE A 262 17.49 11.22 -9.25
CA PHE A 262 17.95 12.40 -8.52
C PHE A 262 16.80 13.00 -7.73
N ARG A 263 16.98 13.20 -6.43
CA ARG A 263 16.01 13.85 -5.54
C ARG A 263 16.48 15.24 -5.18
N GLN A 264 15.66 16.25 -5.48
CA GLN A 264 15.94 17.63 -5.14
C GLN A 264 16.09 17.80 -3.61
N GLY A 265 17.16 18.49 -3.19
CA GLY A 265 17.47 18.72 -1.78
C GLY A 265 18.14 17.56 -1.06
N THR A 266 18.22 16.36 -1.67
CA THR A 266 18.88 15.18 -1.09
C THR A 266 20.13 14.77 -1.85
N THR A 267 19.97 14.39 -3.11
CA THR A 267 21.07 13.77 -3.89
C THR A 267 22.28 14.69 -4.00
N PHE A 268 23.45 14.17 -3.71
CA PHE A 268 24.76 14.84 -3.67
C PHE A 268 24.96 15.89 -2.55
N ASN A 269 23.96 16.03 -1.65
CA ASN A 269 24.11 16.84 -0.45
C ASN A 269 24.62 15.98 0.73
N ASP A 270 25.02 16.66 1.81
CA ASP A 270 25.44 16.00 3.05
C ASP A 270 24.30 15.13 3.60
N PHE A 271 24.65 13.94 3.99
CA PHE A 271 23.69 12.92 4.43
C PHE A 271 24.26 12.19 5.66
N TYR A 272 23.56 12.32 6.77
CA TYR A 272 23.99 11.78 8.06
C TYR A 272 23.28 10.45 8.34
N THR A 273 24.04 9.40 8.52
CA THR A 273 23.53 8.07 8.88
C THR A 273 24.13 7.60 10.19
N ASN A 274 23.38 6.82 10.95
CA ASN A 274 23.91 6.04 12.04
C ASN A 274 24.77 4.89 11.48
N PRO A 275 25.93 4.59 12.06
CA PRO A 275 26.74 3.44 11.67
C PRO A 275 25.90 2.16 11.63
N GLY A 276 25.96 1.47 10.50
CA GLY A 276 25.13 0.33 10.22
C GLY A 276 25.83 -1.01 10.28
N SER A 277 25.08 -2.07 10.02
CA SER A 277 25.60 -3.41 9.81
C SER A 277 26.12 -3.60 8.38
N LYS A 278 27.02 -4.58 8.20
CA LYS A 278 27.54 -4.93 6.86
C LYS A 278 26.45 -5.44 5.90
N THR A 279 25.26 -5.77 6.40
CA THR A 279 24.14 -6.30 5.62
C THR A 279 23.00 -5.30 5.42
N ASP A 280 23.12 -4.06 5.88
CA ASP A 280 22.11 -3.01 5.71
C ASP A 280 21.76 -2.77 4.22
N TRP A 281 22.71 -2.98 3.30
CA TRP A 281 22.46 -2.87 1.86
C TRP A 281 21.52 -3.93 1.31
N LEU A 282 21.27 -5.02 2.06
CA LEU A 282 20.27 -6.04 1.79
C LEU A 282 18.97 -5.81 2.60
N GLY A 283 18.93 -4.80 3.46
CA GLY A 283 17.80 -4.54 4.33
C GLY A 283 17.71 -5.45 5.55
N PHE A 284 18.80 -6.17 5.90
CA PHE A 284 18.90 -7.03 7.07
C PHE A 284 19.90 -6.45 8.08
N ASP A 285 19.62 -6.60 9.36
CA ASP A 285 20.66 -6.49 10.38
C ASP A 285 21.41 -7.82 10.56
N ASN A 286 22.72 -7.78 10.72
CA ASN A 286 23.54 -8.98 10.94
C ASN A 286 23.73 -9.34 12.42
N GLY A 287 22.92 -8.75 13.31
CA GLY A 287 23.02 -8.90 14.74
C GLY A 287 23.89 -7.84 15.41
N SER A 288 24.50 -6.92 14.64
CA SER A 288 25.36 -5.86 15.22
C SER A 288 24.60 -4.86 16.08
N ARG A 289 23.28 -4.76 15.90
CA ARG A 289 22.37 -3.95 16.72
C ARG A 289 21.60 -4.76 17.76
N SER A 290 21.76 -6.07 17.78
CA SER A 290 21.13 -6.93 18.78
C SER A 290 21.78 -6.75 20.15
N LEU A 291 21.09 -7.10 21.22
CA LEU A 291 21.69 -7.21 22.54
C LEU A 291 22.83 -8.24 22.50
N PRO A 292 23.98 -7.97 23.14
CA PRO A 292 25.11 -8.90 23.17
C PRO A 292 24.75 -10.23 23.79
N ASN A 293 25.44 -11.29 23.38
CA ASN A 293 25.29 -12.60 24.02
C ASN A 293 25.67 -12.47 25.51
N GLY A 294 24.83 -12.98 26.39
CA GLY A 294 25.00 -12.88 27.84
C GLY A 294 24.52 -11.55 28.44
N PHE A 295 23.95 -10.64 27.66
CA PHE A 295 23.27 -9.46 28.20
C PHE A 295 22.14 -9.89 29.16
N PRO A 296 22.00 -9.26 30.35
CA PRO A 296 21.00 -9.68 31.34
C PRO A 296 19.59 -9.71 30.76
N ALA A 297 18.87 -10.80 31.04
CA ALA A 297 17.47 -10.95 30.59
C ALA A 297 16.55 -9.92 31.25
N ASN A 298 16.87 -9.49 32.48
CA ASN A 298 16.12 -8.48 33.22
C ASN A 298 17.09 -7.57 33.97
N VAL A 299 17.32 -6.38 33.47
CA VAL A 299 18.19 -5.38 34.06
C VAL A 299 17.52 -4.72 35.26
N ARG A 300 16.18 -4.64 35.28
CA ARG A 300 15.45 -4.08 36.44
C ARG A 300 15.67 -4.85 37.73
N ASP A 301 15.75 -6.18 37.69
CA ASP A 301 16.02 -6.98 38.88
C ASP A 301 17.43 -6.71 39.42
N ILE A 302 18.40 -6.52 38.55
CA ILE A 302 19.78 -6.13 38.93
C ILE A 302 19.77 -4.70 39.49
N SER A 303 19.00 -3.77 38.88
CA SER A 303 18.87 -2.42 39.45
C SER A 303 18.23 -2.41 40.83
N ASN A 304 17.20 -3.24 41.03
CA ASN A 304 16.51 -3.41 42.31
C ASN A 304 17.45 -3.99 43.41
N SER A 305 18.38 -4.86 43.03
CA SER A 305 19.41 -5.38 43.94
C SER A 305 20.59 -4.43 44.15
N ASN A 306 20.63 -3.31 43.41
CA ASN A 306 21.68 -2.29 43.46
C ASN A 306 23.08 -2.83 43.13
N ASP A 307 23.14 -3.86 42.24
CA ASP A 307 24.43 -4.40 41.76
C ASP A 307 25.00 -3.50 40.66
N MET A 308 25.72 -2.46 41.07
CA MET A 308 26.29 -1.46 40.16
C MET A 308 27.33 -2.03 39.22
N ASP A 309 28.09 -3.05 39.65
CA ASP A 309 29.11 -3.67 38.81
C ASP A 309 28.48 -4.41 37.63
N GLN A 310 27.39 -5.16 37.86
CA GLN A 310 26.65 -5.82 36.79
C GLN A 310 26.00 -4.79 35.87
N LEU A 311 25.39 -3.71 36.40
CA LEU A 311 24.73 -2.68 35.59
C LEU A 311 25.74 -1.94 34.70
N THR A 312 26.91 -1.60 35.22
CA THR A 312 27.94 -0.92 34.43
C THR A 312 28.58 -1.86 33.40
N ALA A 313 28.83 -3.13 33.78
CA ALA A 313 29.30 -4.15 32.84
C ALA A 313 28.31 -4.36 31.69
N ALA A 314 27.01 -4.44 31.98
CA ALA A 314 25.97 -4.52 30.96
C ALA A 314 25.97 -3.27 30.06
N GLY A 315 26.06 -2.06 30.64
CA GLY A 315 26.12 -0.81 29.88
C GLY A 315 27.33 -0.71 28.94
N ARG A 316 28.51 -1.19 29.38
CA ARG A 316 29.75 -1.25 28.57
C ARG A 316 29.66 -2.31 27.46
N SER A 317 28.94 -3.39 27.69
CA SER A 317 28.81 -4.46 26.69
C SER A 317 28.04 -4.03 25.44
N LEU A 318 27.24 -2.95 25.50
CA LEU A 318 26.48 -2.43 24.40
C LEU A 318 27.37 -1.65 23.40
N SER A 319 27.00 -1.61 22.13
CA SER A 319 27.68 -0.77 21.15
C SER A 319 27.44 0.72 21.46
N ASN A 320 28.42 1.39 22.02
CA ASN A 320 28.35 2.78 22.50
C ASN A 320 28.78 3.81 21.44
N ASN A 321 28.70 3.47 20.15
CA ASN A 321 28.96 4.42 19.08
C ASN A 321 27.68 5.27 18.79
N TRP A 322 27.67 6.50 19.29
CA TRP A 322 26.58 7.47 19.14
C TRP A 322 26.88 8.54 18.08
N SER A 323 27.94 8.37 17.30
CA SER A 323 28.29 9.28 16.22
C SER A 323 27.44 9.05 14.97
N THR A 324 27.33 10.07 14.14
CA THR A 324 26.82 9.96 12.77
C THR A 324 27.97 9.89 11.78
N VAL A 325 27.75 9.14 10.71
CA VAL A 325 28.65 9.16 9.56
C VAL A 325 28.09 10.15 8.54
N ASN A 326 28.90 11.18 8.21
CA ASN A 326 28.58 12.10 7.15
C ASN A 326 29.07 11.55 5.80
N SER A 327 28.18 11.51 4.81
CA SER A 327 28.49 11.13 3.44
C SER A 327 27.68 11.99 2.48
N LYS A 328 27.96 11.90 1.17
CA LYS A 328 27.07 12.50 0.17
C LYS A 328 25.98 11.49 -0.19
N ALA A 329 24.72 11.95 -0.20
CA ALA A 329 23.62 11.08 -0.61
C ALA A 329 23.81 10.63 -2.08
N ALA A 330 23.89 9.31 -2.29
CA ALA A 330 23.89 8.74 -3.63
C ALA A 330 22.53 8.91 -4.30
N PRO A 331 22.45 8.91 -5.65
CA PRO A 331 21.17 8.76 -6.33
C PRO A 331 20.40 7.53 -5.87
N ASP A 332 19.09 7.62 -5.90
CA ASP A 332 18.25 6.45 -5.67
C ASP A 332 18.46 5.44 -6.82
N GLU A 333 18.58 4.17 -6.48
CA GLU A 333 18.84 3.09 -7.43
C GLU A 333 17.77 2.01 -7.34
N ARG A 334 17.40 1.47 -8.52
CA ARG A 334 16.50 0.32 -8.61
C ARG A 334 16.98 -0.61 -9.69
N PHE A 335 16.93 -1.88 -9.35
CA PHE A 335 17.21 -2.97 -10.27
C PHE A 335 16.02 -3.93 -10.29
N ASN A 336 15.63 -4.39 -11.46
CA ASN A 336 14.64 -5.44 -11.63
C ASN A 336 15.13 -6.47 -12.63
N PHE A 337 14.86 -7.74 -12.34
CA PHE A 337 15.14 -8.85 -13.21
C PHE A 337 13.93 -9.76 -13.28
N THR A 338 13.56 -10.22 -14.47
CA THR A 338 12.47 -11.19 -14.65
C THR A 338 12.90 -12.26 -15.65
N PHE A 339 12.75 -13.49 -15.23
CA PHE A 339 12.91 -14.68 -16.05
C PHE A 339 11.57 -15.38 -16.13
N ALA A 340 11.03 -15.56 -17.34
CA ALA A 340 9.74 -16.18 -17.57
C ALA A 340 9.86 -17.22 -18.67
N ARG A 341 9.34 -18.41 -18.43
CA ARG A 341 9.35 -19.53 -19.35
C ARG A 341 8.01 -20.24 -19.38
N LYS A 342 7.61 -20.66 -20.57
CA LYS A 342 6.54 -21.63 -20.79
C LYS A 342 7.05 -22.73 -21.70
N PHE A 343 6.69 -23.94 -21.36
CA PHE A 343 7.06 -25.14 -22.10
C PHE A 343 6.07 -26.26 -21.82
N ASP A 344 6.05 -27.24 -22.68
CA ASP A 344 5.15 -28.38 -22.57
C ASP A 344 5.92 -29.64 -22.18
N ILE A 345 5.38 -30.33 -21.18
CA ILE A 345 5.84 -31.69 -20.80
C ILE A 345 4.68 -32.64 -21.13
N LYS A 346 4.75 -33.32 -22.24
CA LYS A 346 3.65 -34.15 -22.78
C LYS A 346 2.38 -33.29 -22.92
N LYS A 347 1.32 -33.61 -22.15
CA LYS A 347 0.04 -32.91 -22.13
C LYS A 347 -0.07 -31.84 -21.03
N VAL A 348 1.02 -31.54 -20.32
CA VAL A 348 1.07 -30.53 -19.25
C VAL A 348 1.74 -29.28 -19.79
N HIS A 349 1.01 -28.18 -19.79
CA HIS A 349 1.55 -26.84 -20.07
C HIS A 349 2.13 -26.25 -18.79
N VAL A 350 3.44 -26.04 -18.77
CA VAL A 350 4.15 -25.52 -17.60
C VAL A 350 4.51 -24.06 -17.83
N GLY A 351 4.15 -23.22 -16.90
CA GLY A 351 4.58 -21.84 -16.82
C GLY A 351 5.47 -21.61 -15.60
N HIS A 352 6.51 -20.82 -15.76
CA HIS A 352 7.43 -20.45 -14.68
C HIS A 352 7.79 -18.97 -14.78
N ILE A 353 7.72 -18.26 -13.64
CA ILE A 353 8.18 -16.88 -13.52
C ILE A 353 9.03 -16.75 -12.26
N THR A 354 10.24 -16.22 -12.43
CA THR A 354 11.07 -15.71 -11.33
C THR A 354 11.34 -14.23 -11.56
N SER A 355 11.07 -13.41 -10.56
CA SER A 355 11.36 -11.97 -10.60
C SER A 355 12.10 -11.56 -9.33
N ALA A 356 13.17 -10.80 -9.49
CA ALA A 356 13.93 -10.20 -8.40
C ALA A 356 13.96 -8.68 -8.56
N ASN A 357 13.72 -7.99 -7.47
CA ASN A 357 13.71 -6.53 -7.41
C ASN A 357 14.59 -6.06 -6.25
N TYR A 358 15.37 -5.03 -6.50
CA TYR A 358 16.18 -4.35 -5.50
C TYR A 358 15.95 -2.85 -5.61
N SER A 359 15.87 -2.15 -4.49
CA SER A 359 15.89 -0.68 -4.48
C SER A 359 16.65 -0.15 -3.28
N ASN A 360 17.39 0.93 -3.48
CA ASN A 360 18.09 1.68 -2.44
C ASN A 360 17.76 3.17 -2.66
N THR A 361 17.16 3.80 -1.66
CA THR A 361 16.68 5.18 -1.77
C THR A 361 17.14 6.00 -0.58
N ASN A 362 17.51 7.26 -0.85
CA ASN A 362 17.92 8.22 0.15
C ASN A 362 16.97 9.42 0.15
N GLN A 363 16.56 9.87 1.34
CA GLN A 363 15.69 11.02 1.48
C GLN A 363 16.13 11.89 2.65
N TYR A 364 16.29 13.18 2.38
CA TYR A 364 16.51 14.22 3.37
C TYR A 364 15.44 15.30 3.25
N PHE A 365 14.93 15.73 4.37
CA PHE A 365 14.10 16.92 4.47
C PHE A 365 14.12 17.46 5.91
N VAL A 366 13.80 18.72 6.05
CA VAL A 366 13.57 19.36 7.34
C VAL A 366 12.06 19.46 7.57
N SER A 367 11.62 18.97 8.72
CA SER A 367 10.23 19.06 9.18
C SER A 367 10.17 20.04 10.35
N ARG A 368 9.58 21.20 10.14
CA ARG A 368 9.24 22.10 11.25
C ARG A 368 8.07 21.51 12.01
N ARG A 369 8.15 21.49 13.32
CA ARG A 369 7.12 20.99 14.23
C ARG A 369 6.86 22.00 15.33
N THR A 370 5.61 22.33 15.54
CA THR A 370 5.15 23.22 16.59
C THR A 370 4.00 22.57 17.34
N ASP A 371 3.85 22.89 18.61
CA ASP A 371 2.65 22.58 19.39
C ASP A 371 2.26 23.79 20.22
N TYR A 372 1.01 23.86 20.61
CA TYR A 372 0.43 25.07 21.21
C TYR A 372 -0.44 24.72 22.40
N ASN A 373 -0.50 25.64 23.36
CA ASN A 373 -1.45 25.63 24.45
C ASN A 373 -2.85 25.93 23.94
N THR A 374 -3.85 25.83 24.83
CA THR A 374 -5.23 26.21 24.59
C THR A 374 -5.33 27.63 24.01
N TYR A 375 -6.15 27.77 22.98
CA TYR A 375 -6.42 29.07 22.37
C TYR A 375 -6.99 30.08 23.39
N ASN A 376 -6.43 31.28 23.41
CA ASN A 376 -6.89 32.38 24.25
C ASN A 376 -7.74 33.36 23.41
N PRO A 377 -9.08 33.37 23.57
CA PRO A 377 -9.95 34.26 22.79
C PRO A 377 -9.69 35.74 23.01
N GLN A 378 -9.10 36.14 24.16
CA GLN A 378 -8.84 37.53 24.50
C GLN A 378 -7.63 38.09 23.74
N THR A 379 -6.62 37.26 23.54
CA THR A 379 -5.40 37.62 22.80
C THR A 379 -5.48 37.28 21.32
N GLY A 380 -6.40 36.37 20.94
CA GLY A 380 -6.54 35.86 19.58
C GLY A 380 -5.46 34.87 19.13
N TYR A 381 -4.68 34.31 20.07
CA TYR A 381 -3.65 33.30 19.78
C TYR A 381 -3.48 32.30 20.92
N SER A 382 -2.72 31.24 20.66
CA SER A 382 -2.24 30.28 21.66
C SER A 382 -0.76 30.43 21.87
N ASP A 383 -0.30 30.26 23.09
CA ASP A 383 1.14 30.21 23.37
C ASP A 383 1.76 28.95 22.78
N THR A 384 2.93 29.10 22.21
CA THR A 384 3.68 27.97 21.64
C THR A 384 4.33 27.16 22.75
N ILE A 385 4.07 25.86 22.79
CA ILE A 385 4.73 24.91 23.71
C ILE A 385 6.15 24.67 23.23
N PHE A 386 6.30 24.32 21.96
CA PHE A 386 7.60 24.12 21.33
C PHE A 386 7.60 24.48 19.83
N ASP A 387 8.80 24.81 19.33
CA ASP A 387 9.07 25.01 17.90
C ASP A 387 10.40 24.32 17.54
N TYR A 388 10.31 23.19 16.82
CA TYR A 388 11.44 22.34 16.47
C TYR A 388 11.62 22.19 14.97
N ASN A 389 12.86 22.03 14.55
CA ASN A 389 13.26 21.59 13.22
C ASN A 389 13.83 20.17 13.31
N ASP A 390 13.18 19.23 12.69
CA ASP A 390 13.65 17.85 12.55
C ASP A 390 14.36 17.67 11.22
N SER A 391 15.69 17.66 11.23
CA SER A 391 16.50 17.26 10.09
C SER A 391 16.48 15.73 9.99
N ARG A 392 15.73 15.20 9.02
CA ARG A 392 15.47 13.77 8.89
C ARG A 392 16.20 13.21 7.67
N TYR A 393 17.07 12.23 7.92
CA TYR A 393 17.84 11.49 6.94
C TYR A 393 17.37 10.05 6.94
N THR A 394 16.83 9.58 5.83
CA THR A 394 16.24 8.23 5.75
C THR A 394 16.82 7.49 4.55
N LYS A 395 17.41 6.33 4.79
CA LYS A 395 17.84 5.37 3.78
C LYS A 395 16.93 4.16 3.83
N ASN A 396 16.31 3.82 2.70
CA ASN A 396 15.48 2.63 2.57
C ASN A 396 16.06 1.68 1.55
N VAL A 397 16.18 0.42 1.94
CA VAL A 397 16.57 -0.69 1.07
C VAL A 397 15.43 -1.68 1.01
N ARG A 398 15.09 -2.16 -0.20
CA ARG A 398 14.05 -3.18 -0.38
C ARG A 398 14.52 -4.24 -1.35
N ILE A 399 14.22 -5.49 -1.00
CA ILE A 399 14.43 -6.66 -1.85
C ILE A 399 13.09 -7.37 -1.98
N GLY A 400 12.72 -7.74 -3.19
CA GLY A 400 11.58 -8.57 -3.45
C GLY A 400 11.96 -9.72 -4.38
N VAL A 401 11.51 -10.93 -4.05
CA VAL A 401 11.68 -12.11 -4.88
C VAL A 401 10.33 -12.81 -5.06
N LEU A 402 9.99 -13.10 -6.29
CA LEU A 402 8.81 -13.87 -6.67
C LEU A 402 9.28 -15.09 -7.46
N HIS A 403 8.75 -16.27 -7.12
CA HIS A 403 9.09 -17.52 -7.78
C HIS A 403 7.84 -18.39 -7.88
N ASN A 404 7.21 -18.42 -9.06
CA ASN A 404 5.94 -19.06 -9.29
C ASN A 404 6.00 -20.11 -10.39
N TRP A 405 5.24 -21.18 -10.19
CA TRP A 405 5.01 -22.24 -11.15
C TRP A 405 3.53 -22.42 -11.39
N SER A 406 3.16 -22.71 -12.64
CA SER A 406 1.79 -23.08 -13.02
C SER A 406 1.82 -24.33 -13.91
N PHE A 407 0.94 -25.27 -13.61
CA PHE A 407 0.78 -26.52 -14.33
C PHE A 407 -0.67 -26.61 -14.81
N ASN A 408 -0.87 -26.61 -16.13
CA ASN A 408 -2.19 -26.71 -16.73
C ASN A 408 -2.26 -28.01 -17.53
N PHE A 409 -3.22 -28.85 -17.22
CA PHE A 409 -3.41 -30.13 -17.91
C PHE A 409 -4.90 -30.46 -17.97
N LEU A 410 -5.40 -30.75 -19.17
CA LEU A 410 -6.84 -30.97 -19.39
C LEU A 410 -7.67 -29.80 -18.78
N ASN A 411 -8.53 -30.13 -17.82
CA ASN A 411 -9.41 -29.20 -17.11
C ASN A 411 -8.89 -28.84 -15.70
N HIS A 412 -7.61 -29.12 -15.44
CA HIS A 412 -7.00 -28.89 -14.13
C HIS A 412 -5.88 -27.87 -14.25
N LYS A 413 -5.81 -27.00 -13.26
CA LYS A 413 -4.73 -26.03 -13.08
C LYS A 413 -4.21 -26.15 -11.66
N ILE A 414 -2.91 -26.32 -11.50
CA ILE A 414 -2.24 -26.26 -10.19
C ILE A 414 -1.19 -25.16 -10.24
N GLU A 415 -1.13 -24.36 -9.19
CA GLU A 415 -0.20 -23.25 -9.09
C GLU A 415 0.54 -23.31 -7.76
N PHE A 416 1.85 -23.12 -7.82
CA PHE A 416 2.71 -22.95 -6.67
C PHE A 416 3.31 -21.54 -6.72
N LYS A 417 2.98 -20.71 -5.73
CA LYS A 417 3.34 -19.29 -5.70
C LYS A 417 4.16 -18.99 -4.47
N ASN A 418 5.26 -18.28 -4.65
CA ASN A 418 6.13 -17.85 -3.57
C ASN A 418 6.49 -16.40 -3.77
N ILE A 419 6.36 -15.63 -2.71
CA ILE A 419 6.82 -14.25 -2.64
C ILE A 419 7.57 -14.02 -1.33
N PHE A 420 8.71 -13.39 -1.44
CA PHE A 420 9.51 -12.92 -0.31
C PHE A 420 9.84 -11.46 -0.51
N ASN A 421 9.60 -10.66 0.51
CA ASN A 421 9.96 -9.24 0.53
C ASN A 421 10.69 -8.91 1.82
N GLN A 422 11.76 -8.14 1.69
CA GLN A 422 12.57 -7.60 2.78
C GLN A 422 12.69 -6.09 2.60
N ALA A 423 12.52 -5.34 3.69
CA ALA A 423 12.73 -3.90 3.73
C ALA A 423 13.57 -3.52 4.95
N GLY A 424 14.59 -2.72 4.76
CA GLY A 424 15.40 -2.11 5.81
C GLY A 424 15.30 -0.59 5.73
N THR A 425 15.08 0.07 6.86
CA THR A 425 15.04 1.52 7.00
C THR A 425 16.06 1.95 8.03
N ASN A 426 17.04 2.77 7.64
CA ASN A 426 17.96 3.45 8.54
C ASN A 426 17.60 4.93 8.54
N GLN A 427 17.25 5.48 9.71
CA GLN A 427 16.85 6.87 9.84
C GLN A 427 17.61 7.55 10.97
N SER A 428 18.24 8.67 10.65
CA SER A 428 18.78 9.61 11.63
C SER A 428 17.91 10.85 11.65
N THR A 429 17.43 11.24 12.83
CA THR A 429 16.70 12.49 13.04
C THR A 429 17.48 13.36 14.01
N LEU A 430 17.84 14.54 13.55
CA LEU A 430 18.49 15.57 14.35
C LEU A 430 17.48 16.69 14.55
N ARG A 431 17.00 16.83 15.78
CA ARG A 431 16.04 17.87 16.18
C ARG A 431 16.78 19.02 16.81
N ASP A 432 16.44 20.25 16.45
CA ASP A 432 16.85 21.46 17.14
C ASP A 432 15.69 22.42 17.26
N GLY A 433 15.69 23.26 18.32
CA GLY A 433 14.67 24.25 18.49
C GLY A 433 14.46 24.67 19.95
N LYS A 434 13.27 25.23 20.19
CA LYS A 434 12.89 25.82 21.47
C LYS A 434 11.74 25.05 22.11
N ASN A 435 11.84 24.77 23.39
CA ASN A 435 10.73 24.40 24.23
C ASN A 435 10.43 25.56 25.17
N PHE A 436 9.33 26.25 24.95
CA PHE A 436 8.96 27.43 25.71
C PHE A 436 8.36 27.06 27.07
N GLU A 437 7.67 25.91 27.15
CA GLU A 437 7.07 25.43 28.40
C GLU A 437 8.15 25.06 29.44
N GLU A 438 9.22 24.42 28.99
CA GLU A 438 10.33 24.04 29.85
C GLU A 438 11.45 25.10 29.89
N GLY A 439 11.36 26.19 29.11
CA GLY A 439 12.35 27.27 29.05
C GLY A 439 13.70 26.83 28.47
N GLU A 440 13.70 25.95 27.46
CA GLU A 440 14.91 25.31 26.97
C GLU A 440 15.15 25.50 25.47
N LEU A 441 16.42 25.64 25.10
CA LEU A 441 16.93 25.31 23.77
C LEU A 441 17.27 23.83 23.76
N ARG A 442 16.73 23.07 22.82
CA ARG A 442 16.91 21.62 22.74
C ARG A 442 17.65 21.18 21.50
N LYS A 443 18.45 20.12 21.65
CA LYS A 443 18.93 19.26 20.60
C LYS A 443 18.65 17.82 20.99
N GLU A 444 17.95 17.10 20.09
CA GLU A 444 17.63 15.70 20.31
C GLU A 444 18.13 14.87 19.12
N TYR A 445 18.63 13.69 19.42
CA TYR A 445 19.15 12.75 18.44
C TYR A 445 18.32 11.47 18.51
N SER A 446 17.89 10.99 17.34
CA SER A 446 17.18 9.71 17.21
C SER A 446 17.84 8.90 16.10
N TYR A 447 18.43 7.76 16.46
CA TYR A 447 19.04 6.82 15.53
C TYR A 447 18.19 5.55 15.48
N TYR A 448 17.50 5.37 14.39
CA TYR A 448 16.49 4.36 14.21
C TYR A 448 16.85 3.41 13.08
N TYR A 449 16.80 2.12 13.35
CA TYR A 449 16.84 1.09 12.33
C TYR A 449 15.62 0.18 12.46
N MET A 450 15.04 -0.18 11.33
CA MET A 450 13.92 -1.11 11.27
C MET A 450 14.14 -2.05 10.09
N ASN A 451 13.96 -3.34 10.31
CA ASN A 451 13.81 -4.28 9.21
C ASN A 451 12.45 -4.99 9.26
N ARG A 452 11.90 -5.25 8.08
CA ARG A 452 10.62 -5.94 7.91
C ARG A 452 10.76 -7.00 6.84
N SER A 453 10.25 -8.19 7.11
CA SER A 453 10.18 -9.27 6.13
C SER A 453 8.78 -9.86 6.04
N ILE A 454 8.38 -10.24 4.83
CA ILE A 454 7.15 -10.99 4.57
C ILE A 454 7.49 -12.13 3.62
N TYR A 455 7.11 -13.34 3.99
CA TYR A 455 7.10 -14.51 3.11
C TYR A 455 5.67 -15.03 2.98
N THR A 456 5.27 -15.41 1.78
CA THR A 456 4.02 -16.11 1.52
C THR A 456 4.24 -17.20 0.49
N GLY A 457 4.00 -18.45 0.90
CA GLY A 457 3.98 -19.63 0.05
C GLY A 457 2.54 -20.12 -0.12
N GLN A 458 2.13 -20.43 -1.35
CA GLN A 458 0.78 -20.85 -1.69
C GLN A 458 0.78 -22.01 -2.66
N LEU A 459 -0.10 -22.97 -2.41
CA LEU A 459 -0.45 -24.03 -3.34
C LEU A 459 -1.93 -23.93 -3.64
N SER A 460 -2.31 -23.81 -4.90
CA SER A 460 -3.71 -23.70 -5.31
C SER A 460 -4.04 -24.62 -6.48
N GLY A 461 -5.29 -25.06 -6.52
CA GLY A 461 -5.83 -25.88 -7.58
C GLY A 461 -7.15 -25.33 -8.10
N GLU A 462 -7.37 -25.42 -9.40
CA GLU A 462 -8.65 -25.19 -10.06
C GLU A 462 -8.96 -26.41 -10.93
N HIS A 463 -10.17 -26.97 -10.76
CA HIS A 463 -10.61 -28.18 -11.44
C HIS A 463 -12.00 -27.95 -12.03
N LYS A 464 -12.12 -28.15 -13.33
CA LYS A 464 -13.39 -28.10 -14.05
C LYS A 464 -13.82 -29.51 -14.40
N LEU A 465 -14.99 -29.90 -13.94
CA LEU A 465 -15.52 -31.26 -14.05
C LEU A 465 -16.86 -31.24 -14.77
N PHE A 466 -17.27 -32.39 -15.29
CA PHE A 466 -18.57 -32.59 -15.93
C PHE A 466 -18.88 -31.51 -16.99
N GLU A 467 -17.99 -31.39 -17.98
CA GLU A 467 -18.14 -30.41 -19.08
C GLU A 467 -18.24 -28.95 -18.60
N ASP A 468 -17.43 -28.57 -17.60
CA ASP A 468 -17.41 -27.26 -16.97
C ASP A 468 -18.69 -26.88 -16.19
N LYS A 469 -19.57 -27.87 -15.88
CA LYS A 469 -20.74 -27.65 -15.03
C LYS A 469 -20.37 -27.48 -13.55
N THR A 470 -19.34 -28.21 -13.11
CA THR A 470 -18.81 -28.12 -11.74
C THR A 470 -17.41 -27.55 -11.79
N LYS A 471 -17.16 -26.51 -11.01
CA LYS A 471 -15.83 -25.95 -10.78
C LYS A 471 -15.48 -26.11 -9.31
N ILE A 472 -14.31 -26.65 -9.03
CA ILE A 472 -13.74 -26.73 -7.68
C ILE A 472 -12.45 -25.91 -7.68
N ASP A 473 -12.30 -25.01 -6.74
CA ASP A 473 -11.05 -24.32 -6.49
C ASP A 473 -10.68 -24.37 -5.00
N TRP A 474 -9.39 -24.48 -4.75
CA TRP A 474 -8.85 -24.52 -3.39
C TRP A 474 -7.50 -23.84 -3.32
N THR A 475 -7.17 -23.33 -2.14
CA THR A 475 -5.86 -22.73 -1.87
C THR A 475 -5.43 -23.06 -0.44
N LEU A 476 -4.18 -23.47 -0.30
CA LEU A 476 -3.48 -23.63 0.97
C LEU A 476 -2.34 -22.62 1.00
N ALA A 477 -2.21 -21.90 2.08
CA ALA A 477 -1.17 -20.88 2.20
C ALA A 477 -0.55 -20.88 3.60
N TYR A 478 0.75 -20.63 3.62
CA TYR A 478 1.52 -20.31 4.81
C TYR A 478 2.21 -18.97 4.60
N SER A 479 2.04 -18.07 5.55
CA SER A 479 2.65 -16.75 5.50
C SER A 479 3.30 -16.41 6.84
N LYS A 480 4.37 -15.64 6.76
CA LYS A 480 5.16 -15.19 7.91
C LYS A 480 5.54 -13.74 7.72
N ALA A 481 5.35 -12.95 8.78
CA ALA A 481 5.85 -11.58 8.85
C ALA A 481 6.75 -11.41 10.08
N LYS A 482 7.80 -10.64 9.91
CA LYS A 482 8.71 -10.25 10.99
C LYS A 482 9.03 -8.77 10.87
N LYS A 483 9.02 -8.06 12.00
CA LYS A 483 9.50 -6.69 12.12
C LYS A 483 10.44 -6.62 13.31
N GLU A 484 11.59 -6.05 13.12
CA GLU A 484 12.58 -5.81 14.19
C GLU A 484 12.99 -4.34 14.15
N GLU A 485 13.01 -3.72 15.30
CA GLU A 485 13.53 -2.37 15.54
C GLU A 485 14.66 -2.48 16.59
N PRO A 486 15.81 -3.01 16.19
CA PRO A 486 16.91 -3.22 17.13
C PRO A 486 17.61 -1.90 17.40
N ASP A 487 17.85 -1.62 18.68
CA ASP A 487 18.70 -0.55 19.16
C ASP A 487 18.30 0.85 18.66
N TRP A 488 17.01 1.18 18.79
CA TRP A 488 16.58 2.55 18.56
C TRP A 488 17.12 3.46 19.68
N ARG A 489 18.11 4.29 19.35
CA ARG A 489 18.81 5.15 20.31
C ARG A 489 18.23 6.54 20.32
N ARG A 490 18.12 7.12 21.51
CA ARG A 490 17.66 8.49 21.73
C ARG A 490 18.52 9.19 22.75
N VAL A 491 18.82 10.46 22.46
CA VAL A 491 19.49 11.37 23.38
C VAL A 491 18.85 12.74 23.32
N ARG A 492 18.54 13.30 24.48
CA ARG A 492 18.11 14.69 24.64
C ARG A 492 19.23 15.50 25.26
N THR A 493 19.52 16.63 24.64
CA THR A 493 20.39 17.66 25.23
C THR A 493 19.65 18.98 25.26
N ALA A 494 19.86 19.79 26.29
CA ALA A 494 19.20 21.08 26.46
C ALA A 494 20.11 22.09 27.14
N LYS A 495 19.76 23.37 26.99
CA LYS A 495 20.30 24.47 27.80
C LYS A 495 19.21 25.51 28.00
N ASP A 496 19.35 26.38 28.99
CA ASP A 496 18.40 27.48 29.23
C ASP A 496 18.16 28.29 27.95
N ILE A 497 16.93 28.70 27.70
CA ILE A 497 16.54 29.41 26.48
C ILE A 497 17.26 30.77 26.33
N ASN A 498 17.66 31.36 27.44
CA ASN A 498 18.40 32.63 27.51
C ASN A 498 19.91 32.43 27.66
N ALA A 499 20.40 31.21 27.73
CA ALA A 499 21.81 30.91 27.87
C ALA A 499 22.64 31.47 26.71
N PRO A 500 23.84 32.00 26.94
CA PRO A 500 24.77 32.40 25.90
C PRO A 500 24.96 31.31 24.82
N ALA A 501 25.26 31.71 23.59
CA ALA A 501 25.51 30.76 22.50
C ALA A 501 26.73 29.86 22.77
N SER A 502 27.70 30.38 23.58
CA SER A 502 28.89 29.66 24.00
C SER A 502 28.65 28.50 24.96
N ASP A 503 27.55 28.55 25.68
CA ASP A 503 27.30 27.54 26.72
C ASP A 503 26.97 26.18 26.06
N PRO A 504 27.47 25.06 26.58
CA PRO A 504 27.21 23.76 26.04
C PRO A 504 25.74 23.36 26.21
N TYR A 505 25.26 22.50 25.30
CA TYR A 505 24.03 21.77 25.53
C TYR A 505 24.34 20.62 26.48
N GLN A 506 23.63 20.56 27.58
CA GLN A 506 23.81 19.52 28.61
C GLN A 506 22.94 18.30 28.28
N THR A 507 23.52 17.11 28.32
CA THR A 507 22.75 15.87 28.18
C THR A 507 21.86 15.68 29.42
N TYR A 508 20.60 15.38 29.16
CA TYR A 508 19.64 15.01 30.22
C TYR A 508 20.01 13.61 30.76
N VAL A 509 20.62 13.54 31.94
CA VAL A 509 20.93 12.27 32.61
C VAL A 509 19.94 12.08 33.77
N PRO A 510 18.98 11.13 33.63
CA PRO A 510 17.96 10.86 34.64
C PRO A 510 18.53 10.04 35.81
N PHE A 511 17.75 9.91 36.89
CA PHE A 511 18.08 9.08 38.05
C PHE A 511 17.73 7.59 37.86
N GLY A 512 16.79 7.28 37.00
CA GLY A 512 16.39 5.95 36.58
C GLY A 512 16.13 5.90 35.10
N ALA A 513 15.88 4.72 34.53
CA ALA A 513 15.66 4.58 33.11
C ALA A 513 14.55 5.49 32.57
N THR A 514 14.91 6.38 31.67
CA THR A 514 13.98 7.20 30.90
C THR A 514 14.34 7.04 29.42
N PRO A 515 13.95 5.92 28.79
CA PRO A 515 14.46 5.50 27.49
C PRO A 515 14.20 6.50 26.36
N PHE A 516 13.16 7.31 26.51
CA PHE A 516 12.80 8.33 25.51
C PHE A 516 13.73 9.55 25.53
N PHE A 517 14.46 9.78 26.61
CA PHE A 517 15.37 10.91 26.75
C PHE A 517 16.83 10.50 26.63
N LEU A 518 17.20 9.35 27.19
CA LEU A 518 18.56 8.82 27.16
C LEU A 518 18.49 7.30 27.15
N GLY A 519 18.24 6.69 25.99
CA GLY A 519 18.01 5.26 25.99
C GLY A 519 18.12 4.55 24.65
N ARG A 520 17.81 3.27 24.74
CA ARG A 520 17.88 2.28 23.68
C ARG A 520 16.64 1.38 23.75
N LEU A 521 15.92 1.33 22.66
CA LEU A 521 14.66 0.59 22.57
C LEU A 521 14.81 -0.54 21.56
N TYR A 522 14.21 -1.68 21.89
CA TYR A 522 14.19 -2.88 21.06
C TYR A 522 12.74 -3.34 20.93
N PHE A 523 12.28 -3.50 19.70
CA PHE A 523 10.93 -3.98 19.41
C PHE A 523 11.00 -5.14 18.44
N ASP A 524 10.26 -6.21 18.75
CA ASP A 524 10.13 -7.39 17.91
C ASP A 524 8.66 -7.72 17.70
N LEU A 525 8.26 -7.89 16.45
CA LEU A 525 6.96 -8.41 16.06
C LEU A 525 7.16 -9.63 15.18
N TYR A 526 6.48 -10.69 15.52
CA TYR A 526 6.44 -11.91 14.75
C TYR A 526 4.98 -12.33 14.52
N GLU A 527 4.62 -12.62 13.28
CA GLU A 527 3.28 -13.11 12.92
C GLU A 527 3.37 -14.28 11.96
N GLU A 528 2.63 -15.33 12.25
CA GLU A 528 2.38 -16.47 11.37
C GLU A 528 0.90 -16.55 11.00
N LEU A 529 0.65 -16.93 9.75
CA LEU A 529 -0.69 -17.05 9.21
C LEU A 529 -0.79 -18.31 8.35
N MET A 530 -1.73 -19.18 8.70
CA MET A 530 -2.11 -20.35 7.91
C MET A 530 -3.51 -20.13 7.36
N THR A 531 -3.70 -20.32 6.06
CA THR A 531 -5.00 -20.13 5.41
C THR A 531 -5.31 -21.33 4.52
N GLY A 532 -6.54 -21.82 4.61
CA GLY A 532 -7.10 -22.82 3.73
C GLY A 532 -8.44 -22.37 3.15
N THR A 533 -8.62 -22.51 1.85
CA THR A 533 -9.90 -22.23 1.20
C THR A 533 -10.30 -23.37 0.28
N ALA A 534 -11.58 -23.67 0.20
CA ALA A 534 -12.11 -24.59 -0.80
C ALA A 534 -13.50 -24.11 -1.22
N ASN A 535 -13.74 -24.07 -2.52
CA ASN A 535 -14.99 -23.61 -3.10
C ASN A 535 -15.46 -24.59 -4.16
N ILE A 536 -16.76 -24.82 -4.22
CA ILE A 536 -17.42 -25.57 -5.26
C ILE A 536 -18.52 -24.71 -5.90
N GLU A 537 -18.44 -24.57 -7.22
CA GLU A 537 -19.44 -23.89 -8.03
C GLU A 537 -20.14 -24.92 -8.90
N GLN A 538 -21.47 -24.95 -8.85
CA GLN A 538 -22.29 -25.86 -9.64
C GLN A 538 -23.28 -25.07 -10.47
N LYS A 539 -23.24 -25.25 -11.80
CA LYS A 539 -24.28 -24.76 -12.72
C LYS A 539 -25.42 -25.75 -12.71
N LEU A 540 -26.63 -25.24 -12.53
CA LEU A 540 -27.87 -26.03 -12.56
C LEU A 540 -28.65 -25.66 -13.79
N HIS A 541 -29.42 -26.62 -14.32
CA HIS A 541 -30.37 -26.43 -15.43
C HIS A 541 -31.77 -26.69 -14.91
N ILE A 542 -32.57 -25.65 -14.75
CA ILE A 542 -33.96 -25.76 -14.28
C ILE A 542 -34.87 -25.16 -15.37
N GLY A 543 -35.25 -26.00 -16.32
CA GLY A 543 -36.00 -25.54 -17.47
C GLY A 543 -35.20 -24.57 -18.36
N LYS A 544 -35.63 -23.32 -18.44
CA LYS A 544 -34.94 -22.24 -19.19
C LYS A 544 -33.98 -21.45 -18.31
N PHE A 545 -33.90 -21.76 -17.02
CA PHE A 545 -33.05 -21.07 -16.05
C PHE A 545 -31.75 -21.85 -15.87
N GLU A 546 -30.65 -21.12 -15.78
CA GLU A 546 -29.32 -21.66 -15.51
C GLU A 546 -28.74 -21.00 -14.24
N PRO A 547 -29.33 -21.22 -13.06
CA PRO A 547 -28.81 -20.70 -11.83
C PRO A 547 -27.50 -21.39 -11.49
N LYS A 548 -26.67 -20.68 -10.75
CA LYS A 548 -25.41 -21.17 -10.25
C LYS A 548 -25.39 -21.14 -8.72
N VAL A 549 -24.99 -22.24 -8.12
CA VAL A 549 -24.79 -22.36 -6.68
C VAL A 549 -23.30 -22.42 -6.41
N THR A 550 -22.83 -21.59 -5.47
CA THR A 550 -21.44 -21.64 -4.99
C THR A 550 -21.46 -21.83 -3.48
N ALA A 551 -20.77 -22.87 -3.00
CA ALA A 551 -20.54 -23.09 -1.59
C ALA A 551 -19.03 -23.10 -1.31
N GLY A 552 -18.63 -22.60 -0.15
CA GLY A 552 -17.22 -22.59 0.19
C GLY A 552 -16.95 -22.54 1.68
N ILE A 553 -15.71 -22.90 2.00
CA ILE A 553 -15.14 -22.83 3.33
C ILE A 553 -13.86 -21.99 3.30
N TYR A 554 -13.67 -21.21 4.34
CA TYR A 554 -12.46 -20.44 4.60
C TYR A 554 -11.97 -20.72 6.02
N LEU A 555 -10.72 -21.13 6.14
CA LEU A 555 -10.05 -21.43 7.40
C LEU A 555 -8.84 -20.52 7.53
N GLU A 556 -8.69 -19.90 8.70
CA GLU A 556 -7.54 -19.06 9.01
C GLU A 556 -7.12 -19.27 10.46
N ARG A 557 -5.83 -19.43 10.66
CA ARG A 557 -5.19 -19.34 11.98
C ARG A 557 -4.05 -18.35 11.90
N LYS A 558 -4.15 -17.31 12.73
CA LYS A 558 -3.14 -16.26 12.90
C LYS A 558 -2.58 -16.38 14.31
N TRP A 559 -1.26 -16.35 14.40
CA TRP A 559 -0.55 -16.25 15.66
C TRP A 559 0.40 -15.05 15.61
N ARG A 560 0.44 -14.25 16.69
CA ARG A 560 1.29 -13.08 16.80
C ARG A 560 1.96 -13.02 18.17
N GLN A 561 3.22 -12.63 18.16
CA GLN A 561 3.99 -12.28 19.33
C GLN A 561 4.58 -10.89 19.15
N PHE A 562 4.46 -10.06 20.16
CA PHE A 562 5.08 -8.76 20.25
C PHE A 562 5.87 -8.67 21.54
N SER A 563 7.05 -8.09 21.52
CA SER A 563 7.86 -7.77 22.69
C SER A 563 8.59 -6.45 22.48
N ALA A 564 8.63 -5.66 23.55
CA ALA A 564 9.44 -4.45 23.61
C ALA A 564 10.40 -4.54 24.79
N ARG A 565 11.58 -3.95 24.63
CA ARG A 565 12.55 -3.80 25.68
C ARG A 565 13.09 -2.37 25.73
N ASN A 566 12.93 -1.72 26.88
CA ASN A 566 13.15 -0.29 27.07
C ASN A 566 14.31 -0.08 28.04
N LEU A 567 15.52 0.11 27.52
CA LEU A 567 16.74 0.36 28.30
C LEU A 567 17.03 1.86 28.34
N GLY A 568 17.54 2.34 29.46
CA GLY A 568 17.94 3.74 29.62
C GLY A 568 19.28 3.85 30.37
N TYR A 569 20.06 4.86 29.99
CA TYR A 569 21.21 5.25 30.83
C TYR A 569 20.72 6.20 31.92
N ALA A 570 21.24 6.02 33.10
CA ALA A 570 20.96 6.83 34.30
C ALA A 570 22.23 7.10 35.07
N SER A 571 22.20 8.07 35.98
CA SER A 571 23.32 8.30 36.92
C SER A 571 23.52 7.06 37.81
N ALA A 572 24.75 6.60 37.93
CA ALA A 572 25.06 5.44 38.77
C ALA A 572 24.78 5.75 40.25
N ASN A 573 25.18 6.93 40.72
CA ASN A 573 24.92 7.44 42.06
C ASN A 573 24.55 8.92 41.97
N VAL A 574 23.34 9.27 42.41
CA VAL A 574 22.79 10.63 42.32
C VAL A 574 23.66 11.66 43.07
N PHE A 575 24.27 11.26 44.18
CA PHE A 575 25.06 12.16 45.04
C PHE A 575 26.51 12.30 44.61
N GLN A 576 27.03 11.36 43.82
CA GLN A 576 28.44 11.31 43.41
C GLN A 576 28.59 11.50 41.88
N PHE A 577 27.53 11.68 41.17
CA PHE A 577 27.54 11.83 39.71
C PHE A 577 28.39 13.03 39.30
N ASP A 578 29.33 12.80 38.39
CA ASP A 578 30.14 13.87 37.81
C ASP A 578 29.32 14.67 36.81
N ASN A 579 28.80 15.82 37.21
CA ASN A 579 27.96 16.67 36.38
C ASN A 579 28.69 17.22 35.14
N THR A 580 30.02 17.21 35.10
CA THR A 580 30.78 17.63 33.90
C THR A 580 30.57 16.69 32.72
N LEU A 581 30.15 15.43 32.98
CA LEU A 581 29.78 14.48 31.93
C LEU A 581 28.62 14.96 31.10
N ARG A 582 27.70 15.77 31.65
CA ARG A 582 26.56 16.32 30.92
C ARG A 582 26.96 17.29 29.81
N ASP A 583 28.13 17.96 29.99
CA ASP A 583 28.66 18.93 29.02
C ASP A 583 29.38 18.27 27.85
N LEU A 584 29.68 16.97 27.98
CA LEU A 584 30.37 16.24 26.92
C LEU A 584 29.51 16.12 25.63
N PRO A 585 30.14 16.19 24.46
CA PRO A 585 29.49 15.76 23.21
C PRO A 585 28.92 14.33 23.34
N VAL A 586 27.78 14.09 22.71
CA VAL A 586 27.07 12.80 22.81
C VAL A 586 28.01 11.61 22.47
N GLU A 587 28.90 11.83 21.49
CA GLU A 587 29.87 10.81 21.04
C GLU A 587 30.91 10.44 22.10
N GLN A 588 31.14 11.31 23.06
CA GLN A 588 32.13 11.12 24.13
C GLN A 588 31.49 10.66 25.44
N LEU A 589 30.22 10.98 25.66
CA LEU A 589 29.51 10.68 26.90
C LEU A 589 29.50 9.18 27.22
N PHE A 590 29.29 8.34 26.20
CA PHE A 590 29.11 6.88 26.36
C PHE A 590 30.41 6.07 26.26
N ASN A 591 31.58 6.69 26.55
CA ASN A 591 32.81 5.97 26.64
C ASN A 591 32.83 5.05 27.88
N ASP A 592 33.56 3.93 27.81
CA ASP A 592 33.62 2.93 28.87
C ASP A 592 34.06 3.51 30.23
N THR A 593 34.88 4.53 30.20
CA THR A 593 35.32 5.26 31.42
C THR A 593 34.19 6.00 32.11
N ASN A 594 33.23 6.51 31.32
CA ASN A 594 32.11 7.28 31.84
C ASN A 594 30.92 6.37 32.26
N ILE A 595 30.99 5.09 31.92
CA ILE A 595 30.04 4.07 32.39
C ILE A 595 30.70 3.36 33.58
N ASN A 596 30.45 3.87 34.80
CA ASN A 596 31.07 3.37 36.02
C ASN A 596 30.11 3.43 37.22
N ALA A 597 30.42 2.66 38.25
CA ALA A 597 29.54 2.40 39.38
C ALA A 597 29.34 3.58 40.33
N THR A 598 30.16 4.64 40.25
CA THR A 598 30.21 5.73 41.25
C THR A 598 29.85 7.09 40.67
N THR A 599 30.67 7.62 39.78
CA THR A 599 30.54 8.98 39.26
C THR A 599 29.94 9.06 37.85
N GLY A 600 29.79 7.92 37.21
CA GLY A 600 29.38 7.86 35.81
C GLY A 600 27.93 7.40 35.57
N LEU A 601 27.74 6.83 34.40
CA LEU A 601 26.46 6.26 33.94
C LEU A 601 26.35 4.77 34.28
N LYS A 602 25.16 4.30 34.54
CA LYS A 602 24.74 2.88 34.53
C LYS A 602 23.65 2.66 33.51
N ILE A 603 23.49 1.42 33.03
CA ILE A 603 22.29 1.00 32.31
C ILE A 603 21.19 0.64 33.30
N ASP A 604 19.98 0.97 32.98
CA ASP A 604 18.77 0.60 33.74
C ASP A 604 17.66 0.22 32.80
N GLU A 605 16.54 -0.31 33.28
CA GLU A 605 15.47 -0.84 32.42
C GLU A 605 14.09 -0.39 32.91
N ASP A 606 13.29 0.21 31.98
CA ASP A 606 11.87 0.55 32.21
C ASP A 606 10.92 -0.42 31.48
N THR A 607 11.38 -1.57 31.05
CA THR A 607 10.51 -2.60 30.47
C THR A 607 9.50 -3.08 31.51
N ARG A 608 8.25 -3.12 31.11
CA ARG A 608 7.12 -3.56 31.94
C ARG A 608 6.53 -4.85 31.40
N LYS A 609 5.81 -5.60 32.22
CA LYS A 609 5.11 -6.81 31.78
C LYS A 609 4.05 -6.52 30.72
N SER A 610 3.54 -5.27 30.69
CA SER A 610 2.61 -4.80 29.63
C SER A 610 3.26 -4.65 28.26
N ASP A 611 4.59 -4.61 28.18
CA ASP A 611 5.32 -4.36 26.94
C ASP A 611 5.50 -5.61 26.07
N THR A 612 4.81 -6.68 26.43
CA THR A 612 4.75 -7.93 25.67
C THR A 612 3.33 -8.45 25.58
N TYR A 613 3.00 -9.07 24.47
CA TYR A 613 1.76 -9.87 24.34
C TYR A 613 1.96 -11.03 23.38
N THR A 614 1.15 -12.08 23.59
CA THR A 614 0.91 -13.15 22.62
C THR A 614 -0.55 -13.13 22.22
N ALA A 615 -0.82 -13.39 20.96
CA ALA A 615 -2.20 -13.37 20.48
C ALA A 615 -2.44 -14.40 19.40
N GLN A 616 -3.68 -14.90 19.34
CA GLN A 616 -4.13 -15.86 18.35
C GLN A 616 -5.52 -15.49 17.85
N ASN A 617 -5.75 -15.64 16.55
CA ASN A 617 -7.07 -15.54 15.94
C ASN A 617 -7.35 -16.77 15.10
N ASP A 618 -8.44 -17.48 15.44
CA ASP A 618 -8.95 -18.62 14.68
C ASP A 618 -10.26 -18.20 14.01
N LEU A 619 -10.31 -18.28 12.67
CA LEU A 619 -11.51 -17.97 11.87
C LEU A 619 -11.89 -19.18 11.04
N ILE A 620 -13.13 -19.62 11.18
CA ILE A 620 -13.79 -20.61 10.33
C ILE A 620 -14.99 -19.93 9.70
N ALA A 621 -15.04 -19.88 8.38
CA ALA A 621 -16.17 -19.31 7.68
C ALA A 621 -16.72 -20.27 6.64
N TYR A 622 -18.05 -20.33 6.56
CA TYR A 622 -18.79 -21.06 5.54
C TYR A 622 -19.67 -20.07 4.77
N TYR A 623 -19.83 -20.29 3.49
CA TYR A 623 -20.76 -19.48 2.72
C TYR A 623 -21.53 -20.30 1.68
N LEU A 624 -22.70 -19.79 1.37
CA LEU A 624 -23.53 -20.26 0.26
C LEU A 624 -23.97 -19.04 -0.55
N ALA A 625 -23.71 -19.08 -1.85
CA ALA A 625 -24.09 -18.05 -2.80
C ALA A 625 -24.93 -18.64 -3.93
N LEU A 626 -25.95 -17.90 -4.33
CA LEU A 626 -26.85 -18.21 -5.42
C LEU A 626 -26.76 -17.11 -6.46
N ASP A 627 -26.48 -17.48 -7.70
CA ASP A 627 -26.49 -16.61 -8.86
C ASP A 627 -27.71 -16.97 -9.72
N ILE A 628 -28.69 -16.08 -9.71
CA ILE A 628 -30.03 -16.33 -10.27
C ILE A 628 -30.29 -15.38 -11.45
N PRO A 629 -30.17 -15.85 -12.69
CA PRO A 629 -30.51 -15.07 -13.88
C PRO A 629 -32.02 -15.05 -14.07
N PHE A 630 -32.73 -14.09 -13.43
CA PHE A 630 -34.18 -13.93 -13.60
C PHE A 630 -34.60 -13.68 -15.04
N ALA A 631 -33.74 -12.95 -15.78
CA ALA A 631 -33.87 -12.67 -17.19
C ALA A 631 -32.49 -12.49 -17.80
N LYS A 632 -32.39 -12.49 -19.16
CA LYS A 632 -31.11 -12.21 -19.84
C LYS A 632 -30.49 -10.86 -19.44
N TRP A 633 -31.31 -9.91 -19.01
CA TRP A 633 -30.90 -8.59 -18.60
C TRP A 633 -30.82 -8.38 -17.07
N LEU A 634 -31.36 -9.32 -16.27
CA LEU A 634 -31.45 -9.16 -14.82
C LEU A 634 -30.88 -10.38 -14.09
N ASN A 635 -29.83 -10.18 -13.32
CA ASN A 635 -29.22 -11.20 -12.50
C ASN A 635 -29.18 -10.80 -11.03
N LEU A 636 -29.53 -11.70 -10.12
CA LEU A 636 -29.38 -11.55 -8.68
C LEU A 636 -28.33 -12.51 -8.16
N HIS A 637 -27.30 -11.98 -7.53
CA HIS A 637 -26.33 -12.74 -6.75
C HIS A 637 -26.59 -12.50 -5.27
N THR A 638 -26.96 -13.54 -4.54
CA THR A 638 -27.36 -13.43 -3.13
C THR A 638 -26.91 -14.64 -2.33
N GLY A 639 -26.86 -14.49 -1.03
CA GLY A 639 -26.50 -15.55 -0.12
C GLY A 639 -26.09 -15.07 1.25
N ALA A 640 -25.42 -15.93 1.96
CA ALA A 640 -24.94 -15.59 3.29
C ALA A 640 -23.60 -16.26 3.59
N ARG A 641 -22.84 -15.61 4.43
CA ARG A 641 -21.59 -16.09 5.03
C ARG A 641 -21.74 -16.17 6.53
N VAL A 642 -21.35 -17.26 7.12
CA VAL A 642 -21.26 -17.42 8.58
C VAL A 642 -19.80 -17.42 8.96
N GLU A 643 -19.40 -16.51 9.83
CA GLU A 643 -18.06 -16.45 10.39
C GLU A 643 -18.07 -16.81 11.87
N ASN A 644 -17.35 -17.87 12.22
CA ASN A 644 -17.05 -18.28 13.60
C ASN A 644 -15.60 -17.89 13.87
N ASN A 645 -15.41 -16.88 14.72
CA ASN A 645 -14.11 -16.32 15.03
C ASN A 645 -13.85 -16.34 16.53
N ARG A 646 -12.66 -16.79 16.91
CA ARG A 646 -12.18 -16.73 18.30
C ARG A 646 -10.84 -16.00 18.32
N GLN A 647 -10.80 -14.88 19.04
CA GLN A 647 -9.63 -14.03 19.21
C GLN A 647 -9.19 -14.08 20.65
N ARG A 648 -7.93 -14.46 20.88
CA ARG A 648 -7.32 -14.59 22.21
C ARG A 648 -6.08 -13.70 22.27
N LEU A 649 -5.86 -13.08 23.44
CA LEU A 649 -4.67 -12.29 23.72
C LEU A 649 -4.31 -12.45 25.21
N GLU A 650 -3.02 -12.64 25.45
CA GLU A 650 -2.43 -12.71 26.77
C GLU A 650 -1.38 -11.61 26.93
N SER A 651 -1.50 -10.81 27.99
CA SER A 651 -0.61 -9.72 28.35
C SER A 651 -0.77 -9.39 29.84
N HIS A 652 -0.27 -8.24 30.25
CA HIS A 652 -0.40 -7.70 31.60
C HIS A 652 -0.72 -6.20 31.54
N THR A 653 -1.38 -5.67 32.56
CA THR A 653 -1.50 -4.23 32.77
C THR A 653 -0.14 -3.62 33.12
N VAL A 654 -0.04 -2.30 33.11
CA VAL A 654 1.15 -1.56 33.57
C VAL A 654 1.50 -1.90 35.03
N THR A 655 0.48 -2.20 35.84
CA THR A 655 0.65 -2.62 37.24
C THR A 655 0.99 -4.11 37.42
N GLY A 656 1.07 -4.87 36.31
CA GLY A 656 1.48 -6.27 36.30
C GLY A 656 0.34 -7.28 36.48
N ASN A 657 -0.93 -6.83 36.51
CA ASN A 657 -2.10 -7.75 36.56
C ASN A 657 -2.27 -8.45 35.22
N PRO A 658 -2.60 -9.75 35.18
CA PRO A 658 -2.87 -10.45 33.93
C PRO A 658 -4.03 -9.85 33.14
N VAL A 659 -3.85 -9.75 31.84
CA VAL A 659 -4.89 -9.38 30.88
C VAL A 659 -5.08 -10.56 29.94
N ASN A 660 -6.27 -11.15 29.97
CA ASN A 660 -6.65 -12.29 29.12
C ASN A 660 -7.92 -11.94 28.36
N VAL A 661 -7.78 -11.76 27.06
CA VAL A 661 -8.91 -11.56 26.15
C VAL A 661 -9.26 -12.90 25.51
N ASP A 662 -10.55 -13.26 25.51
CA ASP A 662 -11.07 -14.42 24.77
C ASP A 662 -12.42 -14.03 24.14
N ASN A 663 -12.37 -13.46 22.97
CA ASN A 663 -13.54 -13.01 22.22
C ASN A 663 -13.97 -14.08 21.22
N HIS A 664 -15.08 -14.76 21.51
CA HIS A 664 -15.68 -15.73 20.62
C HIS A 664 -16.98 -15.18 20.02
N ILE A 665 -17.00 -15.02 18.70
CA ILE A 665 -18.11 -14.38 18.00
C ILE A 665 -18.51 -15.20 16.78
N ILE A 666 -19.81 -15.50 16.67
CA ILE A 666 -20.42 -16.06 15.46
C ILE A 666 -21.30 -14.98 14.84
N ARG A 667 -21.10 -14.72 13.54
CA ARG A 667 -21.88 -13.73 12.79
C ARG A 667 -22.41 -14.30 11.49
N LEU A 668 -23.68 -14.05 11.24
CA LEU A 668 -24.34 -14.27 9.95
C LEU A 668 -24.27 -12.96 9.15
N LEU A 669 -23.73 -13.03 7.95
CA LEU A 669 -23.44 -11.92 7.06
C LEU A 669 -24.17 -12.12 5.73
N PRO A 670 -25.45 -11.74 5.63
CA PRO A 670 -26.21 -11.81 4.38
C PRO A 670 -25.74 -10.72 3.41
N SER A 671 -25.84 -11.03 2.12
CA SER A 671 -25.57 -10.05 1.06
C SER A 671 -26.40 -10.37 -0.19
N ALA A 672 -26.71 -9.31 -0.95
CA ALA A 672 -27.43 -9.40 -2.21
C ALA A 672 -26.91 -8.31 -3.17
N ASN A 673 -26.59 -8.70 -4.38
CA ASN A 673 -26.14 -7.83 -5.46
C ASN A 673 -27.01 -8.08 -6.69
N LEU A 674 -27.73 -7.06 -7.13
CA LEU A 674 -28.57 -7.06 -8.31
C LEU A 674 -27.82 -6.39 -9.46
N THR A 675 -27.76 -7.05 -10.62
CA THR A 675 -27.16 -6.51 -11.84
C THR A 675 -28.21 -6.49 -12.94
N ALA A 676 -28.51 -5.30 -13.46
CA ALA A 676 -29.40 -5.09 -14.61
C ALA A 676 -28.57 -4.66 -15.82
N ASN A 677 -28.47 -5.51 -16.83
CA ASN A 677 -27.84 -5.23 -18.12
C ASN A 677 -28.83 -4.47 -19.00
N ILE A 678 -28.73 -3.14 -19.02
CA ILE A 678 -29.63 -2.26 -19.80
C ILE A 678 -29.35 -2.44 -21.30
N SER A 679 -28.09 -2.65 -21.66
CA SER A 679 -27.62 -3.02 -22.97
C SER A 679 -26.31 -3.80 -22.88
N GLU A 680 -25.81 -4.28 -24.04
CA GLU A 680 -24.49 -4.93 -24.06
C GLU A 680 -23.35 -4.06 -23.52
N LYS A 681 -23.50 -2.73 -23.58
CA LYS A 681 -22.49 -1.75 -23.15
C LYS A 681 -22.85 -1.04 -21.85
N MET A 682 -24.01 -1.25 -21.29
CA MET A 682 -24.50 -0.49 -20.14
C MET A 682 -25.21 -1.39 -19.13
N LEU A 683 -24.83 -1.22 -17.87
CA LEU A 683 -25.45 -1.95 -16.76
C LEU A 683 -25.60 -1.06 -15.51
N VAL A 684 -26.51 -1.47 -14.65
CA VAL A 684 -26.73 -0.89 -13.32
C VAL A 684 -26.60 -2.00 -12.29
N ARG A 685 -25.90 -1.67 -11.18
CA ARG A 685 -25.77 -2.57 -10.03
C ARG A 685 -26.39 -1.93 -8.80
N ALA A 686 -27.01 -2.74 -7.97
CA ALA A 686 -27.40 -2.39 -6.63
C ALA A 686 -26.91 -3.48 -5.68
N GLY A 687 -26.30 -3.11 -4.56
CA GLY A 687 -25.74 -4.03 -3.58
C GLY A 687 -26.20 -3.69 -2.18
N PHE A 688 -26.48 -4.73 -1.39
CA PHE A 688 -26.72 -4.66 0.04
C PHE A 688 -25.96 -5.77 0.74
N GLY A 689 -25.48 -5.52 1.94
CA GLY A 689 -24.96 -6.58 2.79
C GLY A 689 -24.40 -6.08 4.11
N ILE A 690 -24.26 -7.02 5.02
CA ILE A 690 -23.75 -6.78 6.37
C ILE A 690 -22.30 -7.27 6.43
N THR A 691 -21.43 -6.41 6.95
CA THR A 691 -20.01 -6.69 7.19
C THR A 691 -19.65 -6.33 8.64
N LEU A 692 -18.43 -6.60 9.02
CA LEU A 692 -17.94 -6.35 10.36
C LEU A 692 -16.52 -5.80 10.33
N ASN A 693 -16.00 -5.36 11.50
CA ASN A 693 -14.61 -4.95 11.65
C ASN A 693 -14.12 -5.33 13.05
N ARG A 694 -13.27 -6.35 13.14
CA ARG A 694 -12.75 -6.86 14.42
C ARG A 694 -11.72 -5.92 15.02
N PRO A 695 -11.60 -5.84 16.35
CA PRO A 695 -10.43 -5.22 16.96
C PRO A 695 -9.13 -5.89 16.50
N GLU A 696 -8.07 -5.11 16.35
CA GLU A 696 -6.72 -5.66 16.14
C GLU A 696 -6.07 -5.99 17.48
N PHE A 697 -5.13 -6.93 17.50
CA PHE A 697 -4.43 -7.32 18.71
C PHE A 697 -3.80 -6.12 19.43
N ARG A 698 -3.23 -5.18 18.67
CA ARG A 698 -2.64 -3.95 19.20
C ARG A 698 -3.67 -3.05 19.89
N GLU A 699 -4.90 -3.00 19.38
CA GLU A 699 -5.97 -2.21 19.96
C GLU A 699 -6.50 -2.81 21.28
N LEU A 700 -6.32 -4.12 21.47
CA LEU A 700 -6.66 -4.86 22.68
C LEU A 700 -5.53 -4.88 23.71
N ALA A 701 -4.28 -4.90 23.26
CA ALA A 701 -3.10 -5.01 24.13
C ALA A 701 -2.87 -3.75 24.95
N PRO A 702 -2.63 -3.85 26.26
CA PRO A 702 -2.47 -2.70 27.17
C PRO A 702 -1.15 -1.94 26.98
N TYR A 703 -0.30 -2.36 26.08
CA TYR A 703 0.98 -1.70 25.79
C TYR A 703 0.82 -0.22 25.42
N ALA A 704 1.63 0.63 26.03
CA ALA A 704 1.70 2.06 25.77
C ALA A 704 2.66 2.34 24.61
N PHE A 705 2.15 2.53 23.39
CA PHE A 705 2.97 2.85 22.23
C PHE A 705 3.24 4.34 22.13
N TYR A 706 4.52 4.76 22.20
CA TYR A 706 4.90 6.15 22.03
C TYR A 706 5.29 6.45 20.59
N ASP A 707 4.60 7.41 19.97
CA ASP A 707 4.94 7.95 18.66
C ASP A 707 5.81 9.21 18.80
N PHE A 708 7.08 9.08 18.44
CA PHE A 708 8.04 10.20 18.48
C PHE A 708 7.65 11.32 17.49
N ASN A 709 7.02 10.99 16.37
CA ASN A 709 6.68 11.99 15.36
C ASN A 709 5.55 12.91 15.83
N PHE A 710 4.60 12.36 16.58
CA PHE A 710 3.45 13.12 17.07
C PHE A 710 3.52 13.46 18.56
N ASN A 711 4.58 13.06 19.26
CA ASN A 711 4.71 13.17 20.70
C ASN A 711 3.46 12.67 21.42
N SER A 712 3.02 11.47 21.06
CA SER A 712 1.78 10.89 21.54
C SER A 712 1.97 9.47 22.05
N VAL A 713 1.11 9.05 22.98
CA VAL A 713 1.05 7.69 23.50
C VAL A 713 -0.32 7.10 23.21
N ASN A 714 -0.33 5.91 22.62
CA ASN A 714 -1.54 5.15 22.33
C ASN A 714 -1.63 3.93 23.25
N TYR A 715 -2.75 3.80 23.95
CA TYR A 715 -3.05 2.66 24.83
C TYR A 715 -4.10 1.77 24.18
N GLY A 716 -3.95 0.46 24.29
CA GLY A 716 -4.99 -0.48 23.92
C GLY A 716 -6.13 -0.51 24.92
N ASN A 717 -7.23 -1.19 24.53
CA ASN A 717 -8.42 -1.38 25.34
C ASN A 717 -8.96 -2.79 25.11
N ASP A 718 -8.86 -3.64 26.11
CA ASP A 718 -9.26 -5.05 26.08
C ASP A 718 -10.79 -5.29 26.00
N SER A 719 -11.58 -4.24 26.24
CA SER A 719 -13.06 -4.28 26.25
C SER A 719 -13.69 -3.95 24.89
N LEU A 720 -12.90 -3.81 23.82
CA LEU A 720 -13.42 -3.47 22.50
C LEU A 720 -14.34 -4.56 21.93
N GLN A 721 -15.46 -4.08 21.38
CA GLN A 721 -16.45 -4.93 20.70
C GLN A 721 -16.26 -4.88 19.18
N THR A 722 -16.69 -5.96 18.51
CA THR A 722 -16.68 -6.02 17.04
C THR A 722 -17.82 -5.19 16.44
N PRO A 723 -17.55 -4.13 15.67
CA PRO A 723 -18.55 -3.36 14.95
C PRO A 723 -19.29 -4.17 13.89
N SER A 724 -20.56 -3.81 13.64
CA SER A 724 -21.34 -4.25 12.47
C SER A 724 -21.52 -3.09 11.50
N ILE A 725 -21.49 -3.38 10.21
CA ILE A 725 -21.55 -2.37 9.15
C ILE A 725 -22.60 -2.77 8.13
N TYR A 726 -23.60 -1.92 7.95
CA TYR A 726 -24.61 -2.07 6.91
C TYR A 726 -24.17 -1.29 5.67
N ASN A 727 -24.04 -1.98 4.54
CA ASN A 727 -23.53 -1.42 3.30
C ASN A 727 -24.65 -1.38 2.26
N TYR A 728 -24.81 -0.25 1.59
CA TYR A 728 -25.72 -0.03 0.46
C TYR A 728 -24.92 0.62 -0.67
N ASP A 729 -24.98 0.02 -1.85
CA ASP A 729 -24.23 0.43 -3.02
C ASP A 729 -25.16 0.53 -4.23
N ALA A 730 -24.96 1.55 -5.04
CA ALA A 730 -25.58 1.65 -6.37
C ALA A 730 -24.53 2.15 -7.36
N ARG A 731 -24.48 1.56 -8.57
CA ARG A 731 -23.51 1.98 -9.58
C ARG A 731 -24.09 1.78 -10.98
N TRP A 732 -24.02 2.81 -11.79
CA TRP A 732 -24.22 2.78 -13.21
C TRP A 732 -22.87 2.68 -13.93
N GLU A 733 -22.78 1.82 -14.96
CA GLU A 733 -21.56 1.57 -15.73
C GLU A 733 -21.88 1.58 -17.22
N TYR A 734 -21.07 2.29 -18.00
CA TYR A 734 -21.10 2.33 -19.43
C TYR A 734 -19.73 2.02 -20.01
N TYR A 735 -19.66 1.05 -20.93
CA TYR A 735 -18.47 0.55 -21.59
C TYR A 735 -18.50 0.91 -23.07
N PRO A 736 -18.09 2.12 -23.47
CA PRO A 736 -18.23 2.57 -24.87
C PRO A 736 -17.33 1.81 -25.84
N GLY A 737 -16.14 1.38 -25.41
CA GLY A 737 -15.18 0.66 -26.25
C GLY A 737 -14.11 -0.08 -25.44
N ASN A 738 -13.11 -0.63 -26.13
CA ASN A 738 -12.00 -1.35 -25.51
C ASN A 738 -11.20 -0.46 -24.58
N GLY A 739 -10.99 -0.91 -23.33
CA GLY A 739 -10.25 -0.16 -22.33
C GLY A 739 -10.99 1.08 -21.81
N GLU A 740 -12.28 1.24 -22.13
CA GLU A 740 -13.08 2.41 -21.81
C GLU A 740 -14.19 2.08 -20.80
N ILE A 741 -14.38 2.97 -19.84
CA ILE A 741 -15.49 2.92 -18.88
C ILE A 741 -15.89 4.33 -18.48
N ILE A 742 -17.17 4.56 -18.33
CA ILE A 742 -17.76 5.70 -17.64
C ILE A 742 -18.67 5.12 -16.56
N SER A 743 -18.44 5.44 -15.32
CA SER A 743 -19.31 4.96 -14.24
C SER A 743 -19.56 6.02 -13.20
N VAL A 744 -20.76 5.98 -12.64
CA VAL A 744 -21.18 6.78 -11.49
C VAL A 744 -21.70 5.83 -10.44
N GLY A 745 -21.16 5.92 -9.24
CA GLY A 745 -21.57 5.13 -8.08
C GLY A 745 -21.99 6.01 -6.93
N ALA A 746 -22.88 5.49 -6.09
CA ALA A 746 -23.22 6.06 -4.79
C ALA A 746 -23.15 4.96 -3.74
N PHE A 747 -22.76 5.32 -2.52
CA PHE A 747 -22.75 4.38 -1.41
C PHE A 747 -23.22 5.04 -0.12
N TYR A 748 -23.83 4.23 0.74
CA TYR A 748 -24.18 4.59 2.11
C TYR A 748 -23.75 3.45 3.05
N LYS A 749 -23.06 3.80 4.14
CA LYS A 749 -22.60 2.85 5.16
C LYS A 749 -23.03 3.33 6.52
N ASN A 750 -23.61 2.44 7.31
CA ASN A 750 -23.98 2.68 8.68
C ASN A 750 -23.23 1.73 9.60
N PHE A 751 -22.47 2.27 10.54
CA PHE A 751 -21.64 1.54 11.49
C PHE A 751 -22.31 1.54 12.85
N ILE A 752 -22.42 0.37 13.44
CA ILE A 752 -22.85 0.17 14.81
C ILE A 752 -21.64 -0.20 15.64
N ASN A 753 -21.39 0.52 16.73
CA ASN A 753 -20.24 0.39 17.61
C ASN A 753 -18.88 0.52 16.89
N PRO A 754 -18.64 1.49 15.96
CA PRO A 754 -17.35 1.64 15.33
C PRO A 754 -16.24 1.87 16.35
N ILE A 755 -15.05 1.32 16.08
CA ILE A 755 -13.87 1.57 16.92
C ILE A 755 -13.24 2.89 16.46
N GLU A 756 -13.12 3.83 17.39
CA GLU A 756 -12.57 5.15 17.18
C GLU A 756 -11.42 5.43 18.15
N THR A 757 -10.51 6.31 17.74
CA THR A 757 -9.48 6.85 18.61
C THR A 757 -10.06 7.97 19.46
N TYR A 758 -9.80 7.91 20.75
CA TYR A 758 -10.22 8.89 21.75
C TYR A 758 -9.02 9.52 22.41
N PHE A 759 -9.04 10.85 22.53
CA PHE A 759 -8.08 11.58 23.34
C PHE A 759 -8.36 11.33 24.83
N VAL A 760 -7.31 11.18 25.63
CA VAL A 760 -7.39 11.00 27.09
C VAL A 760 -6.87 12.25 27.77
N PRO A 761 -7.74 13.15 28.25
CA PRO A 761 -7.33 14.41 28.86
C PRO A 761 -6.51 14.23 30.14
N GLY A 762 -5.56 15.13 30.41
CA GLY A 762 -4.89 15.29 31.68
C GLY A 762 -3.84 14.24 32.05
N THR A 763 -3.44 13.38 31.12
CA THR A 763 -2.48 12.30 31.42
C THR A 763 -1.09 12.53 30.83
N GLY A 764 -0.90 13.56 30.00
CA GLY A 764 0.39 13.90 29.38
C GLY A 764 1.06 15.10 30.03
N SER A 765 2.38 15.18 29.96
CA SER A 765 3.20 16.32 30.34
C SER A 765 4.09 16.74 29.16
N GLY A 766 4.49 18.00 29.09
CA GLY A 766 5.41 18.51 28.05
C GLY A 766 4.85 18.40 26.64
N GLY A 767 3.53 18.64 26.45
CA GLY A 767 2.86 18.54 25.15
C GLY A 767 2.61 17.12 24.68
N THR A 768 2.77 16.08 25.51
CA THR A 768 2.47 14.72 25.15
C THR A 768 0.97 14.47 25.12
N ARG A 769 0.45 13.94 24.01
CA ARG A 769 -0.97 13.62 23.84
C ARG A 769 -1.20 12.12 24.05
N ASN A 770 -2.20 11.78 24.86
CA ASN A 770 -2.56 10.38 25.15
C ASN A 770 -3.85 9.99 24.45
N TYR A 771 -3.85 8.77 23.89
CA TYR A 771 -4.99 8.22 23.14
C TYR A 771 -5.29 6.81 23.57
N THR A 772 -6.56 6.42 23.40
CA THR A 772 -7.03 5.03 23.54
C THR A 772 -8.07 4.73 22.48
N TYR A 773 -8.46 3.46 22.36
CA TYR A 773 -9.50 3.01 21.45
C TYR A 773 -10.79 2.76 22.22
N ARG A 774 -11.93 3.18 21.68
CA ARG A 774 -13.26 2.92 22.24
C ARG A 774 -14.28 2.66 21.13
N ASN A 775 -15.36 1.94 21.45
CA ASN A 775 -16.50 1.85 20.56
C ASN A 775 -17.37 3.11 20.70
N ALA A 776 -17.50 3.87 19.62
CA ALA A 776 -18.48 4.95 19.51
C ALA A 776 -19.89 4.35 19.31
N PRO A 777 -20.97 5.05 19.67
CA PRO A 777 -22.34 4.57 19.44
C PRO A 777 -22.63 4.26 17.98
N SER A 778 -22.29 5.18 17.07
CA SER A 778 -22.53 4.99 15.64
C SER A 778 -21.62 5.88 14.78
N SER A 779 -21.48 5.50 13.52
CA SER A 779 -21.00 6.42 12.49
C SER A 779 -21.66 6.13 11.14
N THR A 780 -21.68 7.13 10.27
CA THR A 780 -22.19 7.03 8.91
C THR A 780 -21.17 7.51 7.90
N SER A 781 -21.15 6.91 6.72
CA SER A 781 -20.34 7.38 5.59
C SER A 781 -21.17 7.26 4.31
N THR A 782 -21.30 8.36 3.58
CA THR A 782 -22.04 8.46 2.32
C THR A 782 -21.13 9.08 1.28
N GLY A 783 -21.21 8.64 0.04
CA GLY A 783 -20.40 9.25 -1.01
C GLY A 783 -20.85 8.94 -2.42
N ILE A 784 -20.29 9.69 -3.35
CA ILE A 784 -20.47 9.56 -4.79
C ILE A 784 -19.12 9.35 -5.43
N GLU A 785 -19.04 8.38 -6.34
CA GLU A 785 -17.81 8.02 -7.08
C GLU A 785 -18.05 8.20 -8.58
N LEU A 786 -17.12 8.87 -9.25
CA LEU A 786 -17.06 8.99 -10.72
C LEU A 786 -15.80 8.31 -11.22
N GLU A 787 -15.91 7.47 -12.25
CA GLU A 787 -14.78 6.92 -12.97
C GLU A 787 -14.98 7.12 -14.46
N VAL A 788 -13.99 7.73 -15.12
CA VAL A 788 -13.97 7.90 -16.56
C VAL A 788 -12.63 7.44 -17.09
N ARG A 789 -12.64 6.48 -18.01
CA ARG A 789 -11.49 6.09 -18.85
C ARG A 789 -11.94 6.18 -20.28
N LYS A 790 -11.35 7.08 -21.05
CA LYS A 790 -11.76 7.33 -22.42
C LYS A 790 -10.55 7.51 -23.33
N SER A 791 -10.54 6.77 -24.43
CA SER A 791 -9.60 6.97 -25.54
C SER A 791 -10.24 7.85 -26.61
N PHE A 792 -9.45 8.68 -27.25
CA PHE A 792 -9.90 9.48 -28.39
C PHE A 792 -9.53 8.83 -29.75
N SER A 793 -9.34 7.51 -29.77
CA SER A 793 -8.95 6.73 -30.94
C SER A 793 -9.90 6.88 -32.15
N ALA A 794 -11.16 7.20 -31.91
CA ALA A 794 -12.14 7.47 -32.96
C ALA A 794 -11.96 8.80 -33.70
N LEU A 795 -11.14 9.71 -33.17
CA LEU A 795 -10.91 11.00 -33.81
C LEU A 795 -9.92 10.89 -34.98
N LYS A 796 -10.17 11.60 -36.07
CA LYS A 796 -9.36 11.57 -37.31
C LYS A 796 -7.96 12.21 -37.17
N SER A 797 -7.77 13.10 -36.18
CA SER A 797 -6.49 13.76 -35.94
C SER A 797 -5.42 12.76 -35.50
N ARG A 798 -4.24 12.77 -36.15
CA ARG A 798 -3.10 11.91 -35.80
C ARG A 798 -2.62 12.06 -34.36
N PHE A 799 -2.75 13.25 -33.79
CA PHE A 799 -2.41 13.52 -32.41
C PHE A 799 -3.52 13.03 -31.46
N MET A 800 -4.75 13.48 -31.70
CA MET A 800 -5.89 13.20 -30.82
C MET A 800 -6.20 11.70 -30.68
N LYS A 801 -6.10 10.92 -31.77
CA LYS A 801 -6.37 9.48 -31.73
C LYS A 801 -5.45 8.70 -30.80
N ASN A 802 -4.29 9.26 -30.44
CA ASN A 802 -3.31 8.67 -29.53
C ASN A 802 -3.47 9.17 -28.08
N LEU A 803 -4.41 10.08 -27.85
CA LEU A 803 -4.72 10.59 -26.53
C LEU A 803 -5.75 9.71 -25.81
N GLY A 804 -5.62 9.64 -24.50
CA GLY A 804 -6.62 9.09 -23.61
C GLY A 804 -6.64 9.84 -22.28
N VAL A 805 -7.76 9.82 -21.64
CA VAL A 805 -8.02 10.46 -20.34
C VAL A 805 -8.49 9.42 -19.33
N VAL A 806 -7.98 9.54 -18.10
CA VAL A 806 -8.54 8.86 -16.92
C VAL A 806 -8.87 9.91 -15.88
N LEU A 807 -10.08 9.85 -15.36
CA LEU A 807 -10.54 10.70 -14.26
C LEU A 807 -11.26 9.84 -13.23
N ASN A 808 -10.81 9.90 -12.00
CA ASN A 808 -11.46 9.31 -10.85
C ASN A 808 -11.72 10.43 -9.85
N ALA A 809 -12.97 10.62 -9.47
CA ALA A 809 -13.36 11.60 -8.48
C ALA A 809 -14.32 10.95 -7.48
N THR A 810 -14.12 11.24 -6.22
CA THR A 810 -14.96 10.75 -5.13
C THR A 810 -15.25 11.91 -4.19
N TYR A 811 -16.52 12.06 -3.81
CA TYR A 811 -16.94 13.01 -2.78
C TYR A 811 -17.62 12.24 -1.64
N ILE A 812 -17.21 12.51 -0.39
CA ILE A 812 -17.59 11.71 0.78
C ILE A 812 -18.00 12.60 1.93
N TRP A 813 -19.11 12.23 2.56
CA TRP A 813 -19.57 12.79 3.84
C TRP A 813 -19.54 11.69 4.88
N SER A 814 -18.90 11.94 6.01
CA SER A 814 -18.99 11.05 7.16
C SER A 814 -19.32 11.81 8.42
N LYS A 815 -19.89 11.07 9.37
CA LYS A 815 -20.21 11.59 10.70
C LYS A 815 -20.04 10.48 11.72
N VAL A 816 -19.21 10.71 12.72
CA VAL A 816 -19.12 9.89 13.93
C VAL A 816 -19.93 10.56 15.02
N ASN A 817 -20.76 9.79 15.70
CA ASN A 817 -21.43 10.19 16.91
C ASN A 817 -20.71 9.55 18.09
N LEU A 818 -20.05 10.34 18.93
CA LEU A 818 -19.34 9.87 20.13
C LEU A 818 -20.27 9.79 21.35
N GLY A 819 -21.43 10.45 21.31
CA GLY A 819 -22.39 10.52 22.40
C GLY A 819 -21.78 11.00 23.72
N ASP A 820 -22.30 10.51 24.84
CA ASP A 820 -21.82 10.85 26.19
C ASP A 820 -20.33 10.46 26.44
N LYS A 821 -19.75 9.66 25.57
CA LYS A 821 -18.35 9.23 25.65
C LYS A 821 -17.37 10.22 25.05
N ALA A 822 -17.85 11.32 24.50
CA ALA A 822 -17.02 12.34 23.82
C ALA A 822 -15.92 12.91 24.74
N GLN A 823 -16.19 13.05 26.06
CA GLN A 823 -15.19 13.47 27.06
C GLN A 823 -14.39 14.73 26.65
N GLY A 824 -15.11 15.78 26.22
CA GLY A 824 -14.51 17.02 25.74
C GLY A 824 -14.10 17.05 24.28
N GLN A 825 -14.27 15.97 23.55
CA GLN A 825 -14.17 15.95 22.09
C GLN A 825 -15.49 16.41 21.46
N SER A 826 -15.44 16.82 20.19
CA SER A 826 -16.65 17.11 19.43
C SER A 826 -17.52 15.85 19.34
N GLU A 827 -18.76 15.91 19.84
CA GLU A 827 -19.71 14.78 19.78
C GLU A 827 -19.94 14.29 18.35
N ASN A 828 -19.85 15.20 17.40
CA ASN A 828 -20.08 14.94 15.99
C ASN A 828 -18.94 15.50 15.18
N ARG A 829 -18.14 14.63 14.56
CA ARG A 829 -17.03 14.98 13.69
C ARG A 829 -16.96 14.06 12.46
N PRO A 830 -16.22 14.42 11.39
CA PRO A 830 -15.87 13.47 10.35
C PRO A 830 -15.11 12.28 10.94
N MET A 831 -15.18 11.13 10.28
CA MET A 831 -14.34 9.98 10.65
C MET A 831 -12.86 10.33 10.48
N MET A 832 -12.02 9.90 11.43
CA MET A 832 -10.58 10.11 11.36
C MET A 832 -10.00 9.53 10.07
N GLY A 833 -9.14 10.29 9.38
CA GLY A 833 -8.52 9.92 8.11
C GLY A 833 -9.40 10.14 6.88
N GLN A 834 -10.70 10.38 7.03
CA GLN A 834 -11.61 10.59 5.90
C GLN A 834 -11.42 11.97 5.29
N SER A 835 -11.17 11.99 3.97
CA SER A 835 -11.15 13.21 3.18
C SER A 835 -12.49 13.43 2.49
N PRO A 836 -13.00 14.67 2.43
CA PRO A 836 -14.27 14.97 1.77
C PRO A 836 -14.23 14.77 0.26
N TYR A 837 -13.06 14.90 -0.37
CA TYR A 837 -12.90 14.63 -1.79
C TYR A 837 -11.55 14.02 -2.13
N ILE A 838 -11.55 13.23 -3.20
CA ILE A 838 -10.37 12.57 -3.76
C ILE A 838 -10.48 12.69 -5.28
N ILE A 839 -9.46 13.26 -5.93
CA ILE A 839 -9.43 13.40 -7.39
C ILE A 839 -8.11 12.86 -7.91
N ASN A 840 -8.20 11.93 -8.86
CA ASN A 840 -7.09 11.41 -9.64
C ASN A 840 -7.39 11.66 -11.12
N SER A 841 -6.52 12.35 -11.82
CA SER A 841 -6.65 12.61 -13.25
C SER A 841 -5.39 12.23 -14.00
N GLY A 842 -5.51 11.62 -15.17
CA GLY A 842 -4.40 11.24 -16.03
C GLY A 842 -4.68 11.59 -17.47
N LEU A 843 -3.70 12.19 -18.13
CA LEU A 843 -3.66 12.40 -19.56
C LEU A 843 -2.57 11.51 -20.16
N TYR A 844 -2.94 10.66 -21.10
CA TYR A 844 -2.06 9.70 -21.73
C TYR A 844 -1.95 9.99 -23.22
N TYR A 845 -0.74 10.04 -23.73
CA TYR A 845 -0.45 10.01 -25.16
C TYR A 845 0.34 8.74 -25.47
N GLN A 846 -0.17 7.89 -26.32
CA GLN A 846 0.49 6.65 -26.72
C GLN A 846 0.53 6.54 -28.25
N ASN A 847 1.75 6.49 -28.79
CA ASN A 847 1.97 6.29 -30.22
C ASN A 847 2.89 5.08 -30.41
N ASP A 848 2.27 3.93 -30.69
CA ASP A 848 2.98 2.65 -30.80
C ASP A 848 3.89 2.61 -32.05
N SER A 849 3.54 3.34 -33.12
CA SER A 849 4.33 3.37 -34.36
C SER A 849 5.73 3.94 -34.15
N ILE A 850 5.86 4.91 -33.26
CA ILE A 850 7.16 5.48 -32.88
C ILE A 850 7.64 5.02 -31.51
N GLY A 851 6.90 4.13 -30.84
CA GLY A 851 7.24 3.63 -29.51
C GLY A 851 7.31 4.72 -28.45
N LEU A 852 6.48 5.78 -28.55
CA LEU A 852 6.48 6.91 -27.61
C LEU A 852 5.22 6.87 -26.74
N GLN A 853 5.41 6.99 -25.44
CA GLN A 853 4.34 7.11 -24.46
C GLN A 853 4.65 8.29 -23.52
N VAL A 854 3.67 9.17 -23.31
CA VAL A 854 3.76 10.30 -22.38
C VAL A 854 2.55 10.25 -21.46
N ASN A 855 2.78 10.34 -20.16
CA ASN A 855 1.72 10.31 -19.15
C ASN A 855 1.90 11.51 -18.22
N LEU A 856 0.85 12.27 -18.03
CA LEU A 856 0.75 13.34 -17.06
C LEU A 856 -0.33 12.94 -16.05
N LEU A 857 0.04 12.85 -14.78
CA LEU A 857 -0.82 12.36 -13.71
C LEU A 857 -0.94 13.41 -12.63
N TYR A 858 -2.18 13.70 -12.25
CA TYR A 858 -2.52 14.63 -11.18
C TYR A 858 -3.30 13.90 -10.08
N ASN A 859 -2.99 14.22 -8.84
CA ASN A 859 -3.72 13.71 -7.66
C ASN A 859 -3.89 14.84 -6.65
N VAL A 860 -5.06 14.90 -6.04
CA VAL A 860 -5.35 15.72 -4.86
C VAL A 860 -6.30 14.99 -3.92
N ILE A 861 -6.05 15.16 -2.63
CA ILE A 861 -6.87 14.63 -1.54
C ILE A 861 -7.28 15.85 -0.71
N GLY A 862 -8.54 15.92 -0.34
CA GLY A 862 -9.09 16.97 0.54
C GLY A 862 -8.49 16.92 1.95
N GLU A 863 -8.78 17.91 2.75
CA GLU A 863 -8.40 17.97 4.16
C GLU A 863 -8.95 16.77 4.93
N ARG A 864 -8.22 16.32 5.95
CA ARG A 864 -8.64 15.19 6.78
C ARG A 864 -8.07 15.27 8.19
N ILE A 865 -8.84 14.82 9.17
CA ILE A 865 -8.38 14.68 10.55
C ILE A 865 -7.31 13.59 10.60
N VAL A 866 -6.11 13.92 11.07
CA VAL A 866 -5.01 12.95 11.29
C VAL A 866 -4.76 12.69 12.77
N ILE A 867 -5.13 13.65 13.63
CA ILE A 867 -5.06 13.54 15.09
C ILE A 867 -6.37 14.09 15.63
N VAL A 868 -7.07 13.29 16.45
CA VAL A 868 -8.27 13.76 17.13
C VAL A 868 -7.88 14.61 18.33
N GLY A 869 -8.62 15.67 18.54
CA GLY A 869 -8.42 16.62 19.63
C GLY A 869 -9.39 16.44 20.77
N SER A 870 -9.39 17.43 21.68
CA SER A 870 -10.30 17.59 22.80
C SER A 870 -10.54 19.08 23.05
N TYR A 871 -11.36 19.42 24.03
CA TYR A 871 -11.58 20.80 24.42
C TYR A 871 -10.26 21.52 24.70
N GLY A 872 -10.07 22.67 24.06
CA GLY A 872 -8.84 23.47 24.13
C GLY A 872 -7.63 22.91 23.37
N THR A 873 -7.77 21.73 22.76
CA THR A 873 -6.74 21.12 21.91
C THR A 873 -7.44 20.50 20.70
N PRO A 874 -7.82 21.31 19.70
CA PRO A 874 -8.67 20.89 18.58
C PRO A 874 -8.05 19.79 17.72
N ASP A 875 -8.88 19.21 16.83
CA ASP A 875 -8.45 18.23 15.85
C ASP A 875 -7.32 18.80 14.95
N VAL A 876 -6.36 17.96 14.60
CA VAL A 876 -5.30 18.30 13.66
C VAL A 876 -5.62 17.76 12.28
N TYR A 877 -5.59 18.63 11.29
CA TYR A 877 -5.93 18.35 9.90
C TYR A 877 -4.69 18.31 9.01
N GLU A 878 -4.59 17.29 8.17
CA GLU A 878 -3.71 17.32 7.02
C GLU A 878 -4.37 18.12 5.90
N MET A 879 -3.66 19.15 5.41
CA MET A 879 -4.16 20.05 4.37
C MET A 879 -4.04 19.42 2.97
N PRO A 880 -4.94 19.79 2.05
CA PRO A 880 -4.91 19.31 0.68
C PRO A 880 -3.55 19.57 0.02
N ARG A 881 -3.02 18.52 -0.64
CA ARG A 881 -1.77 18.59 -1.37
C ARG A 881 -1.97 18.13 -2.80
N ASN A 882 -1.62 19.00 -3.76
CA ASN A 882 -1.66 18.70 -5.17
C ASN A 882 -0.34 18.06 -5.59
N THR A 883 -0.39 16.93 -6.26
CA THR A 883 0.78 16.28 -6.86
C THR A 883 0.62 16.18 -8.36
N LEU A 884 1.69 16.41 -9.10
CA LEU A 884 1.74 16.32 -10.55
C LEU A 884 2.97 15.52 -10.95
N ASP A 885 2.76 14.44 -11.71
CA ASP A 885 3.82 13.54 -12.18
C ASP A 885 3.85 13.51 -13.70
N LEU A 886 5.02 13.51 -14.29
CA LEU A 886 5.24 13.35 -15.73
C LEU A 886 6.11 12.12 -15.98
N THR A 887 5.69 11.28 -16.93
CA THR A 887 6.46 10.13 -17.39
C THR A 887 6.54 10.12 -18.90
N VAL A 888 7.73 9.95 -19.45
CA VAL A 888 7.98 9.76 -20.87
C VAL A 888 8.71 8.45 -21.05
N THR A 889 8.14 7.55 -21.85
CA THR A 889 8.77 6.27 -22.20
C THR A 889 8.97 6.21 -23.71
N LYS A 890 10.17 5.87 -24.12
CA LYS A 890 10.54 5.70 -25.53
C LYS A 890 11.10 4.29 -25.74
N ARG A 891 10.51 3.53 -26.63
CA ARG A 891 11.03 2.22 -27.05
C ARG A 891 12.06 2.44 -28.17
N LEU A 892 13.24 1.90 -27.95
CA LEU A 892 14.34 1.88 -28.90
C LEU A 892 14.62 0.43 -29.34
N TRP A 893 14.88 0.24 -30.65
CA TRP A 893 15.26 -1.06 -31.22
C TRP A 893 14.37 -2.24 -30.84
N LYS A 894 13.08 -2.01 -30.60
CA LYS A 894 12.05 -3.01 -30.18
C LYS A 894 12.31 -3.70 -28.83
N ARG A 895 13.51 -3.59 -28.26
CA ARG A 895 13.96 -4.32 -27.06
C ARG A 895 14.36 -3.46 -25.88
N LEU A 896 14.67 -2.19 -26.08
CA LEU A 896 15.10 -1.27 -25.04
C LEU A 896 14.04 -0.20 -24.80
N ASP A 897 13.45 -0.17 -23.63
CA ASP A 897 12.58 0.91 -23.16
C ASP A 897 13.42 1.89 -22.33
N VAL A 898 13.49 3.14 -22.77
CA VAL A 898 14.10 4.25 -22.03
C VAL A 898 12.97 5.06 -21.41
N LYS A 899 13.00 5.23 -20.09
CA LYS A 899 11.95 5.88 -19.31
C LYS A 899 12.55 7.08 -18.58
N PHE A 900 12.00 8.25 -18.82
CA PHE A 900 12.28 9.46 -18.06
C PHE A 900 11.05 9.88 -17.28
N GLY A 901 11.21 10.37 -16.06
CA GLY A 901 10.10 10.84 -15.27
C GLY A 901 10.45 11.87 -14.24
N ILE A 902 9.46 12.67 -13.92
CA ILE A 902 9.50 13.66 -12.85
C ILE A 902 8.30 13.38 -11.96
N GLN A 903 8.54 13.10 -10.69
CA GLN A 903 7.49 12.92 -9.70
C GLN A 903 7.43 14.14 -8.76
N ASP A 904 6.22 14.48 -8.36
CA ASP A 904 5.91 15.61 -7.48
C ASP A 904 6.48 16.94 -8.00
N ILE A 905 6.16 17.28 -9.25
CA ILE A 905 6.64 18.52 -9.94
C ILE A 905 6.30 19.78 -9.13
N LEU A 906 5.13 19.80 -8.48
CA LEU A 906 4.65 20.94 -7.72
C LEU A 906 5.37 21.10 -6.38
N ASN A 907 5.93 20.03 -5.83
CA ASN A 907 6.66 19.99 -4.56
C ASN A 907 5.99 20.83 -3.45
N GLN A 908 4.66 20.68 -3.32
CA GLN A 908 3.90 21.37 -2.28
C GLN A 908 4.25 20.81 -0.90
N PRO A 909 4.23 21.64 0.15
CA PRO A 909 4.51 21.16 1.50
C PRO A 909 3.42 20.18 1.97
N TYR A 910 3.83 19.18 2.73
CA TYR A 910 2.97 18.55 3.72
C TYR A 910 2.72 19.55 4.82
N LEU A 911 1.47 19.73 5.19
CA LEU A 911 1.07 20.72 6.16
C LEU A 911 -0.01 20.14 7.08
N LEU A 912 0.26 20.13 8.37
CA LEU A 912 -0.71 19.85 9.41
C LEU A 912 -1.10 21.16 10.09
N VAL A 913 -2.39 21.37 10.26
CA VAL A 913 -2.93 22.58 10.93
C VAL A 913 -3.95 22.19 11.99
N GLN A 914 -4.12 23.06 12.96
CA GLN A 914 -5.09 22.93 14.04
C GLN A 914 -6.01 24.14 14.03
N ASP A 915 -7.34 23.92 14.02
CA ASP A 915 -8.37 24.96 14.10
C ASP A 915 -8.47 25.49 15.54
N ALA A 916 -7.50 26.30 15.94
CA ALA A 916 -7.38 26.75 17.34
C ALA A 916 -8.46 27.71 17.76
N ASN A 917 -9.01 28.51 16.86
CA ASN A 917 -10.08 29.46 17.13
C ASN A 917 -11.47 28.80 17.05
N GLU A 918 -11.54 27.53 16.70
CA GLU A 918 -12.75 26.72 16.62
C GLU A 918 -13.84 27.31 15.71
N ASP A 919 -13.43 28.06 14.66
CA ASP A 919 -14.39 28.68 13.72
C ASP A 919 -14.93 27.69 12.68
N GLY A 920 -14.43 26.43 12.68
CA GLY A 920 -14.83 25.35 11.80
C GLY A 920 -14.33 25.48 10.36
N LYS A 921 -13.43 26.43 10.08
CA LYS A 921 -12.85 26.67 8.76
C LYS A 921 -11.36 26.38 8.79
N ILE A 922 -10.98 25.24 8.25
CA ILE A 922 -9.58 24.86 8.23
C ILE A 922 -8.84 25.57 7.08
N THR A 923 -7.91 26.45 7.43
CA THR A 923 -7.18 27.31 6.50
C THR A 923 -5.67 27.21 6.70
N ARG A 924 -4.90 27.50 5.64
CA ARG A 924 -3.42 27.44 5.71
C ARG A 924 -2.80 28.64 6.44
N ASN A 925 -3.47 29.76 6.44
CA ASN A 925 -2.89 31.05 6.84
C ASN A 925 -3.37 31.53 8.21
N ASN A 926 -4.60 31.18 8.59
CA ASN A 926 -5.23 31.66 9.82
C ASN A 926 -5.13 30.66 10.96
N ASP A 927 -4.87 29.36 10.62
CA ASP A 927 -4.78 28.29 11.60
C ASP A 927 -3.35 27.97 11.99
N GLN A 928 -3.20 27.33 13.14
CA GLN A 928 -1.91 27.02 13.72
C GLN A 928 -1.26 25.86 12.96
N GLN A 929 -0.04 26.07 12.48
CA GLN A 929 0.73 25.07 11.77
C GLN A 929 1.43 24.15 12.77
N MET A 930 0.98 22.90 12.87
CA MET A 930 1.55 21.87 13.74
C MET A 930 2.77 21.18 13.13
N GLN A 931 2.77 21.00 11.80
CA GLN A 931 3.89 20.41 11.08
C GLN A 931 3.94 20.92 9.64
N SER A 932 5.15 21.16 9.15
CA SER A 932 5.37 21.51 7.74
C SER A 932 6.69 20.97 7.23
N TYR A 933 6.67 20.29 6.05
CA TYR A 933 7.90 19.84 5.36
C TYR A 933 7.69 19.65 3.87
N ARG A 934 8.80 19.65 3.10
CA ARG A 934 8.84 19.34 1.66
C ARG A 934 9.82 18.19 1.40
N ARG A 935 9.43 17.23 0.58
CA ARG A 935 10.25 16.06 0.27
C ARG A 935 11.13 16.22 -0.96
N GLY A 936 10.96 17.30 -1.73
CA GLY A 936 11.65 17.52 -3.01
C GLY A 936 11.03 16.72 -4.15
N SER A 937 11.10 17.28 -5.36
CA SER A 937 10.77 16.56 -6.60
C SER A 937 11.88 15.58 -6.94
N TYR A 938 11.57 14.48 -7.63
CA TYR A 938 12.61 13.57 -8.09
C TYR A 938 12.48 13.21 -9.57
N TYR A 939 13.66 13.11 -10.18
CA TYR A 939 13.88 12.92 -11.59
C TYR A 939 14.49 11.54 -11.79
N THR A 940 13.80 10.68 -12.51
CA THR A 940 14.20 9.28 -12.72
C THR A 940 14.58 9.07 -14.18
N LEU A 941 15.71 8.40 -14.43
CA LEU A 941 16.06 7.83 -15.71
C LEU A 941 16.14 6.31 -15.55
N GLY A 942 15.38 5.59 -16.35
CA GLY A 942 15.30 4.14 -16.33
C GLY A 942 15.57 3.53 -17.70
N LEU A 943 16.21 2.37 -17.69
CA LEU A 943 16.47 1.53 -18.85
C LEU A 943 15.89 0.15 -18.56
N ASN A 944 15.13 -0.41 -19.48
CA ASN A 944 14.63 -1.77 -19.39
C ASN A 944 14.87 -2.50 -20.71
N TYR A 945 15.66 -3.57 -20.64
CA TYR A 945 16.03 -4.35 -21.80
C TYR A 945 15.35 -5.73 -21.77
N ARG A 946 14.82 -6.14 -22.92
CA ARG A 946 14.24 -7.49 -23.12
C ARG A 946 15.15 -8.28 -24.06
N PHE A 947 15.61 -9.42 -23.57
CA PHE A 947 16.51 -10.32 -24.32
C PHE A 947 15.76 -11.14 -25.35
#